data_5e92a1c5a39bc58d9a7dee8a8cf05cc4
#
_entry.id   5e92a1c5a39bc58d9a7dee8a8cf05cc4
#
_cell.length_a   1.000
_cell.length_b   1.000
_cell.length_c   1.000
_cell.angle_alpha   90.00
_cell.angle_beta   90.00
_cell.angle_gamma   90.00
#
_symmetry.space_group_name_H-M   'P 1'
#
loop_
_entity.id
_entity.type
_entity.pdbx_description
1 polymer ?
#
loop_
_entity_poly.entity_id
_entity_poly.type
_entity_poly.pdbx_seq_one_letter_code
_entity_poly.pdbx_strand_id
1 'polypeptide(L)'
;MQQNNAQIKDNLVNVDVIEEKIKGAGNEIKIRKYTKGKFLGKGGFAHCYEFICQDNGKIFAAKIINKENIGSPSSRQKLYSEIKIHKSLHHNQIVTFEHSFEDDKNLYMLLELCQNQTLEELQRRRETLTELEIQCYIIQLIKGLQYLHSHKIIHRDLKLGNLFLTDKMELKIGDFGLATKLDYEGEIKKTVCGTRTYMAPEILSGEYSYEVDIWSVAIIIYALFVGKTPFELDVPHKGDRISLIEKNIKSLKYRFPEECKMSYVAQRLIRKILVKNRAERPTYEDILLDDFFSQNSAIPKLLPSSTLVEAPNLEYIKRFMPNIDENGICHLHPKEQKEDEERRRKEEEERIKKEEEEKKRREEAMRKMRQRRNAGGEKKEETPKTEEKKEETPKTEEKKDDLPTKEELSTKDGSEINPAPGLSAPPPEKLKDIDLYVTKWVDYSSKYGLGYLLSNKLIGVYFNDCTKLIYNPRTSKISFVERKVSEKKDMLYTFGLSEAPKELGKKILIFQQFKKYFEEILNEEKKKKEENDKEKKDKDKPKTKKKKTEKKEEKKEDEKKEEKEGDSVFVRKWMKTNLAIIFRLSNKTIQVIFKDHSEILLLNDIVTYKDKNQGIRTYTIDEAINSSNFEMNKRIEYAQNIFTKIINNNSKKN
;
A
#
# COMPACT_ATOMS: atom_id res chain seq x y z
N MET A 1 54.36 5.04 6.21
CA MET A 1 53.18 4.26 6.65
C MET A 1 52.42 4.84 7.87
N GLN A 2 52.67 6.07 8.28
CA GLN A 2 51.97 6.70 9.42
C GLN A 2 51.11 7.91 9.07
N GLN A 3 50.96 8.26 7.78
CA GLN A 3 50.13 9.39 7.34
C GLN A 3 48.79 8.99 6.68
N ASN A 4 48.50 7.68 6.49
CA ASN A 4 47.22 7.23 5.90
C ASN A 4 46.16 6.75 6.91
N ASN A 5 46.46 6.81 8.22
CA ASN A 5 45.51 6.38 9.26
C ASN A 5 44.71 7.54 9.89
N ALA A 6 44.93 8.79 9.47
CA ALA A 6 44.17 9.94 9.98
C ALA A 6 42.95 10.33 9.13
N GLN A 7 42.86 9.88 7.88
CA GLN A 7 41.76 10.22 6.99
C GLN A 7 40.57 9.22 6.94
N ILE A 8 40.69 8.11 7.74
CA ILE A 8 39.59 7.10 7.83
C ILE A 8 38.65 7.39 9.01
N LYS A 9 38.96 8.36 9.88
CA LYS A 9 38.14 8.64 11.06
C LYS A 9 37.02 9.66 10.92
N ASP A 10 36.89 10.37 9.81
CA ASP A 10 35.89 11.46 9.65
C ASP A 10 34.65 11.13 8.80
N ASN A 11 34.42 9.85 8.45
CA ASN A 11 33.18 9.38 7.88
C ASN A 11 32.38 8.48 8.86
N LEU A 12 32.41 8.79 10.14
CA LEU A 12 31.43 8.23 11.09
C LEU A 12 30.07 8.88 10.81
N VAL A 13 29.27 8.21 9.94
CA VAL A 13 27.82 8.33 9.96
C VAL A 13 27.42 8.34 11.44
N ASN A 14 26.69 9.37 11.87
CA ASN A 14 26.18 9.49 13.23
C ASN A 14 25.22 8.33 13.48
N VAL A 15 25.73 7.18 13.94
CA VAL A 15 24.96 5.97 14.16
C VAL A 15 24.29 6.13 15.52
N ASP A 16 22.96 6.20 15.52
CA ASP A 16 22.18 6.22 16.77
C ASP A 16 22.51 4.97 17.60
N VAL A 17 23.21 5.15 18.72
CA VAL A 17 23.53 4.10 19.69
C VAL A 17 22.55 4.21 20.85
N ILE A 18 21.86 3.12 21.15
CA ILE A 18 20.93 3.01 22.28
C ILE A 18 21.61 2.21 23.39
N GLU A 19 21.57 2.72 24.61
CA GLU A 19 22.20 2.11 25.77
C GLU A 19 21.14 1.49 26.70
N GLU A 20 21.37 0.22 27.06
CA GLU A 20 20.61 -0.50 28.07
C GLU A 20 21.42 -0.60 29.35
N LYS A 21 20.87 -0.13 30.48
CA LYS A 21 21.49 -0.23 31.80
C LYS A 21 21.01 -1.52 32.47
N ILE A 22 21.91 -2.50 32.62
CA ILE A 22 21.61 -3.79 33.25
C ILE A 22 22.20 -3.75 34.66
N LYS A 23 21.37 -3.92 35.69
CA LYS A 23 21.82 -4.04 37.08
C LYS A 23 22.36 -5.45 37.31
N GLY A 24 23.64 -5.56 37.61
CA GLY A 24 24.30 -6.78 38.00
C GLY A 24 24.17 -7.09 39.52
N ALA A 25 24.64 -8.23 39.96
CA ALA A 25 24.78 -8.56 41.37
C ALA A 25 25.83 -7.60 42.04
N GLY A 26 25.43 -6.92 43.13
CA GLY A 26 26.33 -5.99 43.83
C GLY A 26 26.25 -4.53 43.41
N ASN A 27 25.14 -4.06 42.83
CA ASN A 27 24.94 -2.67 42.35
C ASN A 27 25.84 -2.22 41.17
N GLU A 28 26.59 -3.11 40.57
CA GLU A 28 27.27 -2.80 39.30
C GLU A 28 26.30 -2.57 38.18
N ILE A 29 26.48 -1.48 37.40
CA ILE A 29 25.69 -1.20 36.22
C ILE A 29 26.51 -1.60 34.99
N LYS A 30 26.10 -2.67 34.30
CA LYS A 30 26.61 -3.04 32.99
C LYS A 30 25.82 -2.30 31.91
N ILE A 31 26.50 -1.67 30.96
CA ILE A 31 25.88 -1.00 29.81
C ILE A 31 25.99 -1.94 28.61
N ARG A 32 24.86 -2.31 28.03
CA ARG A 32 24.78 -2.99 26.73
C ARG A 32 24.40 -1.97 25.68
N LYS A 33 25.08 -2.01 24.53
CA LYS A 33 24.89 -1.05 23.44
C LYS A 33 24.27 -1.71 22.23
N TYR A 34 23.31 -1.01 21.62
CA TYR A 34 22.65 -1.41 20.39
C TYR A 34 22.85 -0.34 19.33
N THR A 35 23.29 -0.74 18.16
CA THR A 35 23.30 0.11 16.99
C THR A 35 21.91 0.07 16.35
N LYS A 36 21.26 1.25 16.25
CA LYS A 36 19.97 1.38 15.57
C LYS A 36 20.20 1.33 14.07
N GLY A 37 19.59 0.33 13.43
CA GLY A 37 19.69 0.06 12.01
C GLY A 37 18.46 0.51 11.23
N LYS A 38 18.05 -0.31 10.26
CA LYS A 38 16.99 -0.05 9.31
C LYS A 38 15.63 0.14 9.98
N PHE A 39 14.83 1.09 9.47
CA PHE A 39 13.42 1.23 9.83
C PHE A 39 12.61 0.06 9.26
N LEU A 40 11.88 -0.66 10.11
CA LEU A 40 11.08 -1.82 9.75
C LEU A 40 9.60 -1.48 9.55
N GLY A 41 9.09 -0.51 10.31
CA GLY A 41 7.68 -0.13 10.21
C GLY A 41 7.21 0.79 11.34
N LYS A 42 5.99 1.29 11.20
CA LYS A 42 5.33 2.17 12.17
C LYS A 42 3.99 1.57 12.57
N GLY A 43 3.80 1.34 13.87
CA GLY A 43 2.51 1.04 14.49
C GLY A 43 1.79 2.30 15.00
N GLY A 44 0.66 2.14 15.67
CA GLY A 44 -0.14 3.24 16.18
C GLY A 44 0.61 4.16 17.14
N PHE A 45 1.40 3.60 18.06
CA PHE A 45 2.16 4.33 19.09
C PHE A 45 3.66 3.99 19.09
N ALA A 46 4.12 3.13 18.17
CA ALA A 46 5.47 2.60 18.15
C ALA A 46 6.12 2.71 16.78
N HIS A 47 7.45 2.82 16.78
CA HIS A 47 8.28 2.67 15.59
C HIS A 47 9.16 1.44 15.74
N CYS A 48 9.26 0.62 14.70
CA CYS A 48 10.08 -0.58 14.69
C CYS A 48 11.35 -0.36 13.87
N TYR A 49 12.51 -0.73 14.45
CA TYR A 49 13.83 -0.64 13.82
C TYR A 49 14.59 -1.95 14.02
N GLU A 50 15.55 -2.21 13.16
CA GLU A 50 16.59 -3.20 13.45
C GLU A 50 17.50 -2.67 14.55
N PHE A 51 17.79 -3.49 15.57
CA PHE A 51 18.80 -3.23 16.59
C PHE A 51 19.87 -4.30 16.52
N ILE A 52 21.12 -3.87 16.37
CA ILE A 52 22.31 -4.73 16.35
C ILE A 52 22.99 -4.63 17.70
N CYS A 53 22.99 -5.70 18.47
CA CYS A 53 23.71 -5.77 19.75
C CYS A 53 25.22 -5.73 19.50
N GLN A 54 25.90 -4.74 20.07
CA GLN A 54 27.34 -4.58 19.85
C GLN A 54 28.16 -5.66 20.55
N ASP A 55 27.65 -6.29 21.63
CA ASP A 55 28.33 -7.33 22.39
C ASP A 55 28.48 -8.64 21.61
N ASN A 56 27.49 -9.03 20.79
CA ASN A 56 27.43 -10.34 20.15
C ASN A 56 26.96 -10.33 18.68
N GLY A 57 26.71 -9.16 18.11
CA GLY A 57 26.25 -9.01 16.73
C GLY A 57 24.81 -9.50 16.46
N LYS A 58 24.07 -9.97 17.49
CA LYS A 58 22.67 -10.44 17.29
C LYS A 58 21.78 -9.28 16.87
N ILE A 59 20.93 -9.54 15.87
CA ILE A 59 20.00 -8.56 15.31
C ILE A 59 18.60 -8.83 15.82
N PHE A 60 17.91 -7.77 16.24
CA PHE A 60 16.55 -7.80 16.79
C PHE A 60 15.64 -6.87 16.01
N ALA A 61 14.35 -7.11 16.05
CA ALA A 61 13.33 -6.12 15.74
C ALA A 61 13.00 -5.36 17.04
N ALA A 62 13.36 -4.08 17.12
CA ALA A 62 13.09 -3.25 18.28
C ALA A 62 11.83 -2.40 18.07
N LYS A 63 10.79 -2.66 18.86
CA LYS A 63 9.57 -1.84 18.93
C LYS A 63 9.82 -0.73 19.95
N ILE A 64 9.99 0.51 19.46
CA ILE A 64 10.28 1.70 20.27
C ILE A 64 8.98 2.46 20.52
N ILE A 65 8.66 2.66 21.78
CA ILE A 65 7.42 3.32 22.21
C ILE A 65 7.81 4.56 23.03
N ASN A 66 7.48 5.76 22.52
CA ASN A 66 7.72 7.00 23.26
C ASN A 66 6.73 7.08 24.45
N LYS A 67 7.27 7.29 25.66
CA LYS A 67 6.52 7.39 26.92
C LYS A 67 5.52 8.56 26.92
N GLU A 68 5.80 9.64 26.20
CA GLU A 68 4.90 10.77 26.03
C GLU A 68 3.61 10.38 25.29
N ASN A 69 3.70 9.43 24.33
CA ASN A 69 2.55 8.93 23.59
C ASN A 69 1.63 8.03 24.44
N ILE A 70 2.08 7.65 25.65
CA ILE A 70 1.35 6.77 26.57
C ILE A 70 0.91 7.57 27.81
N GLY A 71 0.35 8.75 27.60
CA GLY A 71 0.00 9.68 28.70
C GLY A 71 -1.10 9.17 29.63
N SER A 72 -2.05 8.35 29.14
CA SER A 72 -3.16 7.86 29.95
C SER A 72 -2.81 6.59 30.74
N PRO A 73 -3.32 6.42 31.99
CA PRO A 73 -3.17 5.18 32.75
C PRO A 73 -3.66 3.95 31.98
N SER A 74 -4.75 4.08 31.23
CA SER A 74 -5.32 3.01 30.40
C SER A 74 -4.37 2.57 29.28
N SER A 75 -3.70 3.51 28.61
CA SER A 75 -2.71 3.19 27.57
C SER A 75 -1.50 2.48 28.13
N ARG A 76 -1.03 2.88 29.32
CA ARG A 76 0.06 2.19 30.03
C ARG A 76 -0.32 0.77 30.41
N GLN A 77 -1.50 0.58 30.96
CA GLN A 77 -2.01 -0.74 31.33
C GLN A 77 -2.10 -1.67 30.11
N LYS A 78 -2.57 -1.17 28.96
CA LYS A 78 -2.60 -1.95 27.71
C LYS A 78 -1.20 -2.38 27.28
N LEU A 79 -0.22 -1.48 27.30
CA LEU A 79 1.15 -1.80 26.94
C LEU A 79 1.79 -2.82 27.88
N TYR A 80 1.62 -2.66 29.20
CA TYR A 80 2.12 -3.66 30.15
C TYR A 80 1.42 -5.01 30.00
N SER A 81 0.14 -5.05 29.64
CA SER A 81 -0.58 -6.27 29.32
C SER A 81 -0.01 -6.96 28.07
N GLU A 82 0.26 -6.19 27.00
CA GLU A 82 0.94 -6.68 25.80
C GLU A 82 2.28 -7.34 26.13
N ILE A 83 3.15 -6.64 26.89
CA ILE A 83 4.45 -7.14 27.29
C ILE A 83 4.30 -8.43 28.13
N LYS A 84 3.37 -8.43 29.09
CA LYS A 84 3.12 -9.58 29.97
C LYS A 84 2.65 -10.81 29.20
N ILE A 85 1.70 -10.61 28.26
CA ILE A 85 1.20 -11.69 27.41
C ILE A 85 2.33 -12.18 26.50
N HIS A 86 2.97 -11.30 25.73
CA HIS A 86 3.98 -11.69 24.76
C HIS A 86 5.18 -12.39 25.40
N LYS A 87 5.66 -11.89 26.55
CA LYS A 87 6.76 -12.47 27.31
C LYS A 87 6.46 -13.90 27.81
N SER A 88 5.17 -14.27 27.98
CA SER A 88 4.78 -15.60 28.44
C SER A 88 4.67 -16.64 27.31
N LEU A 89 4.83 -16.23 26.04
CA LEU A 89 4.64 -17.08 24.88
C LEU A 89 5.97 -17.59 24.32
N HIS A 90 6.05 -18.93 24.18
CA HIS A 90 7.22 -19.61 23.63
C HIS A 90 6.77 -20.71 22.68
N HIS A 91 6.71 -20.43 21.37
CA HIS A 91 6.29 -21.37 20.36
C HIS A 91 6.90 -21.04 18.99
N ASN A 92 7.17 -22.06 18.16
CA ASN A 92 7.82 -21.84 16.85
C ASN A 92 7.05 -20.90 15.92
N GLN A 93 5.72 -20.90 15.97
CA GLN A 93 4.86 -20.04 15.16
C GLN A 93 4.47 -18.73 15.87
N ILE A 94 5.17 -18.34 16.93
CA ILE A 94 5.02 -17.05 17.60
C ILE A 94 6.33 -16.27 17.48
N VAL A 95 6.26 -14.97 17.16
CA VAL A 95 7.43 -14.09 17.20
C VAL A 95 8.00 -14.09 18.62
N THR A 96 9.27 -14.45 18.76
CA THR A 96 9.92 -14.54 20.08
C THR A 96 10.06 -13.16 20.72
N PHE A 97 9.61 -13.04 21.97
CA PHE A 97 9.89 -11.88 22.81
C PHE A 97 11.22 -12.11 23.53
N GLU A 98 12.24 -11.35 23.19
CA GLU A 98 13.57 -11.51 23.78
C GLU A 98 13.65 -10.85 25.15
N HIS A 99 13.48 -9.53 25.22
CA HIS A 99 13.32 -8.79 26.47
C HIS A 99 12.85 -7.34 26.21
N SER A 100 12.66 -6.59 27.28
CA SER A 100 12.31 -5.17 27.21
C SER A 100 13.13 -4.39 28.23
N PHE A 101 13.46 -3.16 27.88
CA PHE A 101 14.09 -2.17 28.75
C PHE A 101 13.54 -0.78 28.47
N GLU A 102 13.92 0.19 29.30
CA GLU A 102 13.47 1.56 29.13
C GLU A 102 14.56 2.55 29.48
N ASP A 103 14.49 3.71 28.85
CA ASP A 103 15.22 4.92 29.23
C ASP A 103 14.25 6.02 29.69
N ASP A 104 14.71 7.24 29.84
CA ASP A 104 13.88 8.36 30.29
C ASP A 104 12.72 8.67 29.33
N LYS A 105 12.91 8.47 28.02
CA LYS A 105 11.98 8.86 26.96
C LYS A 105 11.20 7.70 26.36
N ASN A 106 11.80 6.53 26.26
CA ASN A 106 11.28 5.41 25.48
C ASN A 106 11.22 4.11 26.28
N LEU A 107 10.29 3.26 25.89
CA LEU A 107 10.26 1.85 26.21
C LEU A 107 10.62 1.06 24.95
N TYR A 108 11.50 0.08 25.09
CA TYR A 108 12.01 -0.76 24.02
C TYR A 108 11.58 -2.21 24.26
N MET A 109 10.95 -2.81 23.25
CA MET A 109 10.68 -4.25 23.22
C MET A 109 11.54 -4.87 22.13
N LEU A 110 12.45 -5.76 22.50
CA LEU A 110 13.28 -6.49 21.56
C LEU A 110 12.62 -7.83 21.22
N LEU A 111 12.39 -8.01 19.95
CA LEU A 111 11.70 -9.15 19.36
C LEU A 111 12.61 -9.84 18.34
N GLU A 112 12.29 -11.10 18.05
CA GLU A 112 12.87 -11.82 16.92
C GLU A 112 12.69 -11.04 15.62
N LEU A 113 13.76 -10.92 14.81
CA LEU A 113 13.67 -10.30 13.49
C LEU A 113 13.19 -11.33 12.45
N CYS A 114 12.03 -11.08 11.86
CA CYS A 114 11.51 -11.84 10.74
C CYS A 114 11.92 -11.15 9.42
N GLN A 115 12.97 -11.64 8.78
CA GLN A 115 13.67 -10.95 7.69
C GLN A 115 12.84 -10.85 6.41
N ASN A 116 11.92 -11.79 6.16
CA ASN A 116 11.07 -11.82 4.98
C ASN A 116 9.77 -11.01 5.11
N GLN A 117 9.68 -10.18 6.16
CA GLN A 117 8.57 -9.26 6.41
C GLN A 117 7.25 -9.98 6.73
N THR A 118 6.12 -9.54 6.19
CA THR A 118 4.78 -10.07 6.49
C THR A 118 4.12 -10.71 5.26
N LEU A 119 3.09 -11.53 5.49
CA LEU A 119 2.25 -12.03 4.40
C LEU A 119 1.55 -10.89 3.63
N GLU A 120 1.29 -9.74 4.25
CA GLU A 120 0.76 -8.57 3.56
C GLU A 120 1.76 -8.02 2.54
N GLU A 121 3.06 -7.96 2.89
CA GLU A 121 4.13 -7.58 1.97
C GLU A 121 4.33 -8.62 0.86
N LEU A 122 4.22 -9.91 1.19
CA LEU A 122 4.25 -10.98 0.21
C LEU A 122 3.08 -10.85 -0.77
N GLN A 123 1.86 -10.68 -0.28
CA GLN A 123 0.67 -10.49 -1.12
C GLN A 123 0.79 -9.24 -1.99
N ARG A 124 1.31 -8.12 -1.46
CA ARG A 124 1.52 -6.90 -2.24
C ARG A 124 2.48 -7.11 -3.42
N ARG A 125 3.47 -7.99 -3.29
CA ARG A 125 4.42 -8.35 -4.35
C ARG A 125 3.84 -9.33 -5.36
N ARG A 126 3.06 -10.31 -4.86
CA ARG A 126 2.58 -11.46 -5.61
C ARG A 126 1.14 -11.32 -6.09
N GLU A 127 0.38 -10.36 -5.52
CA GLU A 127 -1.06 -10.12 -5.67
C GLU A 127 -1.90 -11.27 -5.10
N THR A 128 -1.67 -12.50 -5.51
CA THR A 128 -2.34 -13.71 -5.02
C THR A 128 -1.32 -14.84 -4.81
N LEU A 129 -1.66 -15.81 -3.98
CA LEU A 129 -0.85 -17.00 -3.73
C LEU A 129 -1.54 -18.25 -4.30
N THR A 130 -0.74 -19.28 -4.57
CA THR A 130 -1.25 -20.59 -4.98
C THR A 130 -1.86 -21.35 -3.80
N GLU A 131 -2.76 -22.27 -4.07
CA GLU A 131 -3.42 -23.08 -3.05
C GLU A 131 -2.42 -23.83 -2.15
N LEU A 132 -1.36 -24.39 -2.71
CA LEU A 132 -0.30 -25.06 -1.96
C LEU A 132 0.43 -24.12 -0.99
N GLU A 133 0.73 -22.88 -1.42
CA GLU A 133 1.34 -21.87 -0.55
C GLU A 133 0.40 -21.52 0.62
N ILE A 134 -0.88 -21.33 0.31
CA ILE A 134 -1.91 -21.01 1.31
C ILE A 134 -2.04 -22.13 2.32
N GLN A 135 -2.13 -23.38 1.88
CA GLN A 135 -2.19 -24.55 2.76
C GLN A 135 -0.98 -24.60 3.69
N CYS A 136 0.23 -24.41 3.15
CA CYS A 136 1.46 -24.43 3.94
C CYS A 136 1.46 -23.37 5.04
N TYR A 137 1.05 -22.13 4.73
CA TYR A 137 1.02 -21.07 5.73
C TYR A 137 -0.12 -21.23 6.74
N ILE A 138 -1.30 -21.67 6.30
CA ILE A 138 -2.44 -21.82 7.19
C ILE A 138 -2.24 -22.95 8.20
N ILE A 139 -1.59 -24.06 7.84
CA ILE A 139 -1.22 -25.11 8.81
C ILE A 139 -0.32 -24.53 9.91
N GLN A 140 0.65 -23.71 9.56
CA GLN A 140 1.54 -23.08 10.52
C GLN A 140 0.78 -22.07 11.40
N LEU A 141 -0.12 -21.27 10.80
CA LEU A 141 -0.99 -20.34 11.52
C LEU A 141 -1.85 -21.09 12.56
N ILE A 142 -2.52 -22.16 12.14
CA ILE A 142 -3.39 -22.97 13.04
C ILE A 142 -2.59 -23.52 14.23
N LYS A 143 -1.37 -24.03 14.01
CA LYS A 143 -0.50 -24.50 15.11
C LYS A 143 -0.20 -23.41 16.13
N GLY A 144 0.07 -22.20 15.65
CA GLY A 144 0.28 -21.03 16.52
C GLY A 144 -0.98 -20.66 17.29
N LEU A 145 -2.15 -20.72 16.65
CA LEU A 145 -3.44 -20.40 17.28
C LEU A 145 -3.88 -21.46 18.29
N GLN A 146 -3.68 -22.75 18.01
CA GLN A 146 -3.90 -23.83 18.97
C GLN A 146 -3.07 -23.61 20.23
N TYR A 147 -1.78 -23.21 20.08
CA TYR A 147 -0.93 -22.87 21.22
C TYR A 147 -1.47 -21.66 22.00
N LEU A 148 -1.87 -20.56 21.34
CA LEU A 148 -2.45 -19.39 22.01
C LEU A 148 -3.71 -19.74 22.79
N HIS A 149 -4.65 -20.45 22.16
CA HIS A 149 -5.92 -20.83 22.78
C HIS A 149 -5.73 -21.81 23.96
N SER A 150 -4.77 -22.75 23.88
CA SER A 150 -4.42 -23.60 25.01
C SER A 150 -3.87 -22.85 26.23
N HIS A 151 -3.31 -21.64 25.99
CA HIS A 151 -2.86 -20.71 27.04
C HIS A 151 -3.93 -19.68 27.42
N LYS A 152 -5.17 -19.86 26.95
CA LYS A 152 -6.32 -18.98 27.18
C LYS A 152 -6.11 -17.56 26.62
N ILE A 153 -5.39 -17.42 25.51
CA ILE A 153 -5.09 -16.13 24.87
C ILE A 153 -5.83 -16.05 23.54
N ILE A 154 -6.59 -14.98 23.35
CA ILE A 154 -7.24 -14.60 22.09
C ILE A 154 -6.42 -13.47 21.46
N HIS A 155 -6.06 -13.60 20.18
CA HIS A 155 -5.24 -12.60 19.47
C HIS A 155 -6.03 -11.34 19.08
N ARG A 156 -7.25 -11.49 18.54
CA ARG A 156 -8.24 -10.45 18.19
C ARG A 156 -7.87 -9.50 17.05
N ASP A 157 -6.66 -9.56 16.52
CA ASP A 157 -6.23 -8.74 15.36
C ASP A 157 -5.41 -9.57 14.37
N LEU A 158 -5.86 -10.78 14.08
CA LEU A 158 -5.25 -11.61 13.04
C LEU A 158 -5.52 -10.99 11.67
N LYS A 159 -4.44 -10.70 10.95
CA LYS A 159 -4.44 -10.14 9.59
C LYS A 159 -3.10 -10.43 8.94
N LEU A 160 -3.01 -10.28 7.62
CA LEU A 160 -1.77 -10.54 6.88
C LEU A 160 -0.57 -9.71 7.38
N GLY A 161 -0.80 -8.48 7.87
CA GLY A 161 0.25 -7.61 8.41
C GLY A 161 0.81 -8.06 9.76
N ASN A 162 0.13 -8.97 10.48
CA ASN A 162 0.58 -9.52 11.77
C ASN A 162 1.12 -10.95 11.65
N LEU A 163 1.22 -11.48 10.41
CA LEU A 163 1.80 -12.77 10.09
C LEU A 163 3.15 -12.58 9.40
N PHE A 164 4.21 -12.86 10.14
CA PHE A 164 5.59 -12.60 9.74
C PHE A 164 6.23 -13.85 9.15
N LEU A 165 7.25 -13.65 8.29
CA LEU A 165 8.02 -14.74 7.68
C LEU A 165 9.49 -14.59 8.09
N THR A 166 10.05 -15.68 8.63
CA THR A 166 11.49 -15.76 8.92
C THR A 166 12.32 -15.91 7.64
N ASP A 167 13.63 -15.82 7.74
CA ASP A 167 14.57 -16.13 6.66
C ASP A 167 14.40 -17.55 6.11
N LYS A 168 13.91 -18.50 6.93
CA LYS A 168 13.61 -19.90 6.55
C LYS A 168 12.21 -20.11 6.00
N MET A 169 11.44 -19.06 5.75
CA MET A 169 10.04 -19.13 5.30
C MET A 169 9.08 -19.74 6.32
N GLU A 170 9.42 -19.70 7.62
CA GLU A 170 8.52 -20.08 8.70
C GLU A 170 7.57 -18.94 9.01
N LEU A 171 6.28 -19.26 9.14
CA LEU A 171 5.27 -18.28 9.55
C LEU A 171 5.28 -18.09 11.06
N LYS A 172 5.22 -16.84 11.50
CA LYS A 172 5.12 -16.47 12.92
C LYS A 172 4.04 -15.42 13.15
N ILE A 173 3.21 -15.65 14.15
CA ILE A 173 2.18 -14.71 14.63
C ILE A 173 2.87 -13.68 15.50
N GLY A 174 2.62 -12.38 15.23
CA GLY A 174 3.15 -11.28 16.05
C GLY A 174 2.13 -10.17 16.25
N ASP A 175 2.54 -9.10 16.93
CA ASP A 175 1.73 -7.95 17.35
C ASP A 175 0.57 -8.31 18.30
N PHE A 176 0.91 -8.52 19.57
CA PHE A 176 -0.03 -8.84 20.65
C PHE A 176 -0.67 -7.61 21.33
N GLY A 177 -0.59 -6.42 20.69
CA GLY A 177 -1.11 -5.16 21.24
C GLY A 177 -2.62 -5.15 21.49
N LEU A 178 -3.36 -6.04 20.84
CA LEU A 178 -4.78 -6.25 21.06
C LEU A 178 -5.12 -7.60 21.69
N ALA A 179 -4.13 -8.47 21.97
CA ALA A 179 -4.37 -9.77 22.58
C ALA A 179 -4.96 -9.65 24.00
N THR A 180 -5.71 -10.65 24.41
CA THR A 180 -6.26 -10.72 25.76
C THR A 180 -6.18 -12.13 26.30
N LYS A 181 -5.93 -12.25 27.60
CA LYS A 181 -6.00 -13.52 28.31
C LYS A 181 -7.38 -13.68 28.94
N LEU A 182 -7.94 -14.89 28.86
CA LEU A 182 -9.14 -15.27 29.58
C LEU A 182 -8.76 -15.73 30.99
N ASP A 183 -9.53 -15.29 31.98
CA ASP A 183 -9.30 -15.66 33.38
C ASP A 183 -9.82 -17.09 33.63
N TYR A 184 -10.90 -17.48 32.96
CA TYR A 184 -11.48 -18.84 33.03
C TYR A 184 -12.00 -19.27 31.65
N GLU A 185 -12.25 -20.54 31.48
CA GLU A 185 -12.79 -21.09 30.23
C GLU A 185 -14.27 -20.70 30.06
N GLY A 186 -14.64 -20.25 28.85
CA GLY A 186 -16.00 -19.75 28.59
C GLY A 186 -16.21 -18.27 28.95
N GLU A 187 -15.15 -17.55 29.39
CA GLU A 187 -15.25 -16.11 29.60
C GLU A 187 -15.56 -15.37 28.27
N ILE A 188 -16.49 -14.41 28.35
CA ILE A 188 -16.90 -13.58 27.23
C ILE A 188 -16.26 -12.20 27.35
N LYS A 189 -15.53 -11.81 26.32
CA LYS A 189 -14.96 -10.46 26.20
C LYS A 189 -15.94 -9.53 25.48
N LYS A 190 -15.91 -8.22 25.88
CA LYS A 190 -16.88 -7.22 25.38
C LYS A 190 -16.23 -6.07 24.61
N THR A 191 -14.91 -5.99 24.59
CA THR A 191 -14.20 -4.86 23.97
C THR A 191 -14.20 -4.97 22.44
N VAL A 192 -14.82 -4.01 21.75
CA VAL A 192 -14.77 -3.93 20.27
C VAL A 192 -13.39 -3.42 19.84
N CYS A 193 -12.58 -4.30 19.26
CA CYS A 193 -11.23 -3.99 18.79
C CYS A 193 -10.82 -4.89 17.62
N GLY A 194 -9.74 -4.53 16.93
CA GLY A 194 -9.20 -5.25 15.77
C GLY A 194 -9.39 -4.49 14.45
N THR A 195 -8.91 -5.08 13.37
CA THR A 195 -8.99 -4.54 12.02
C THR A 195 -10.34 -4.87 11.38
N ARG A 196 -11.14 -3.85 11.03
CA ARG A 196 -12.56 -4.00 10.61
C ARG A 196 -12.81 -5.07 9.55
N THR A 197 -11.96 -5.15 8.53
CA THR A 197 -12.13 -6.09 7.42
C THR A 197 -11.90 -7.56 7.80
N TYR A 198 -11.28 -7.82 8.96
CA TYR A 198 -11.01 -9.17 9.51
C TYR A 198 -11.90 -9.53 10.71
N MET A 199 -12.70 -8.57 11.21
CA MET A 199 -13.54 -8.77 12.40
C MET A 199 -14.66 -9.77 12.17
N ALA A 200 -14.89 -10.61 13.17
CA ALA A 200 -16.08 -11.46 13.26
C ALA A 200 -17.32 -10.63 13.67
N PRO A 201 -18.55 -11.01 13.23
CA PRO A 201 -19.78 -10.28 13.53
C PRO A 201 -20.05 -10.13 15.02
N GLU A 202 -19.67 -11.09 15.85
CA GLU A 202 -19.84 -11.06 17.30
C GLU A 202 -18.90 -10.05 18.01
N ILE A 203 -17.75 -9.70 17.42
CA ILE A 203 -16.94 -8.58 17.95
C ILE A 203 -17.72 -7.28 17.85
N LEU A 204 -18.45 -7.08 16.75
CA LEU A 204 -19.27 -5.87 16.53
C LEU A 204 -20.46 -5.79 17.48
N SER A 205 -20.92 -6.92 18.03
CA SER A 205 -21.97 -6.98 19.09
C SER A 205 -21.39 -6.95 20.49
N GLY A 206 -20.08 -7.15 20.67
CA GLY A 206 -19.40 -7.04 21.96
C GLY A 206 -19.58 -8.25 22.88
N GLU A 207 -19.78 -9.47 22.33
CA GLU A 207 -19.86 -10.72 23.09
C GLU A 207 -19.16 -11.86 22.36
N TYR A 208 -17.87 -12.10 22.65
CA TYR A 208 -17.05 -13.03 21.89
C TYR A 208 -16.02 -13.78 22.76
N SER A 209 -15.50 -14.89 22.22
CA SER A 209 -14.42 -15.69 22.77
C SER A 209 -13.45 -16.12 21.66
N TYR A 210 -12.89 -17.32 21.73
CA TYR A 210 -11.85 -17.84 20.82
C TYR A 210 -12.24 -17.89 19.34
N GLU A 211 -13.52 -18.06 19.05
CA GLU A 211 -14.05 -18.30 17.72
C GLU A 211 -13.82 -17.12 16.75
N VAL A 212 -13.49 -15.94 17.29
CA VAL A 212 -13.15 -14.75 16.48
C VAL A 212 -11.83 -14.93 15.73
N ASP A 213 -10.86 -15.65 16.32
CA ASP A 213 -9.60 -15.95 15.67
C ASP A 213 -9.79 -17.00 14.55
N ILE A 214 -10.71 -17.96 14.74
CA ILE A 214 -11.09 -18.93 13.69
C ILE A 214 -11.72 -18.22 12.49
N TRP A 215 -12.64 -17.27 12.73
CA TRP A 215 -13.19 -16.44 11.67
C TRP A 215 -12.10 -15.73 10.84
N SER A 216 -11.12 -15.14 11.52
CA SER A 216 -10.01 -14.43 10.87
C SER A 216 -9.16 -15.35 9.99
N VAL A 217 -9.05 -16.65 10.29
CA VAL A 217 -8.37 -17.65 9.44
C VAL A 217 -9.05 -17.72 8.07
N ALA A 218 -10.39 -17.79 8.00
CA ALA A 218 -11.10 -17.81 6.72
C ALA A 218 -10.94 -16.51 5.93
N ILE A 219 -10.92 -15.35 6.61
CA ILE A 219 -10.65 -14.07 5.96
C ILE A 219 -9.24 -14.06 5.35
N ILE A 220 -8.24 -14.60 6.06
CA ILE A 220 -6.86 -14.72 5.61
C ILE A 220 -6.77 -15.65 4.39
N ILE A 221 -7.39 -16.84 4.43
CA ILE A 221 -7.43 -17.75 3.28
C ILE A 221 -8.02 -17.05 2.07
N TYR A 222 -9.18 -16.41 2.21
CA TYR A 222 -9.83 -15.68 1.15
C TYR A 222 -8.94 -14.56 0.58
N ALA A 223 -8.35 -13.75 1.47
CA ALA A 223 -7.50 -12.63 1.07
C ALA A 223 -6.26 -13.08 0.30
N LEU A 224 -5.65 -14.21 0.65
CA LEU A 224 -4.48 -14.76 -0.04
C LEU A 224 -4.83 -15.27 -1.46
N PHE A 225 -6.03 -15.79 -1.67
CA PHE A 225 -6.51 -16.20 -3.00
C PHE A 225 -6.93 -15.02 -3.87
N VAL A 226 -7.63 -14.03 -3.31
CA VAL A 226 -8.34 -12.97 -4.06
C VAL A 226 -7.57 -11.65 -4.11
N GLY A 227 -6.61 -11.46 -3.20
CA GLY A 227 -5.90 -10.18 -3.06
C GLY A 227 -6.64 -9.12 -2.23
N LYS A 228 -7.88 -9.41 -1.77
CA LYS A 228 -8.73 -8.53 -0.95
C LYS A 228 -9.54 -9.37 0.05
N THR A 229 -10.00 -8.73 1.13
CA THR A 229 -10.91 -9.39 2.08
C THR A 229 -12.33 -9.53 1.51
N PRO A 230 -13.11 -10.56 1.93
CA PRO A 230 -14.39 -10.90 1.29
C PRO A 230 -15.43 -9.80 1.40
N PHE A 231 -15.51 -9.11 2.53
CA PHE A 231 -16.56 -8.13 2.81
C PHE A 231 -16.27 -6.72 2.29
N GLU A 232 -15.06 -6.48 1.74
CA GLU A 232 -14.69 -5.22 1.11
C GLU A 232 -14.64 -5.26 -0.42
N LEU A 233 -14.80 -6.45 -1.02
CA LEU A 233 -14.58 -6.67 -2.44
C LEU A 233 -15.41 -5.72 -3.33
N ASP A 234 -16.71 -5.60 -3.03
CA ASP A 234 -17.68 -4.81 -3.80
C ASP A 234 -18.03 -3.48 -3.12
N VAL A 235 -17.27 -3.06 -2.11
CA VAL A 235 -17.53 -1.81 -1.41
C VAL A 235 -16.93 -0.63 -2.20
N PRO A 236 -17.73 0.38 -2.55
CA PRO A 236 -17.26 1.55 -3.28
C PRO A 236 -16.16 2.30 -2.52
N HIS A 237 -15.23 2.90 -3.26
CA HIS A 237 -14.17 3.73 -2.65
C HIS A 237 -14.68 5.05 -2.08
N LYS A 238 -15.88 5.51 -2.47
CA LYS A 238 -16.53 6.74 -2.00
C LYS A 238 -17.65 6.39 -1.00
N GLY A 239 -17.85 7.26 0.00
CA GLY A 239 -18.89 7.09 1.02
C GLY A 239 -18.38 6.47 2.33
N ASP A 240 -19.31 6.08 3.20
CA ASP A 240 -19.02 5.44 4.47
C ASP A 240 -18.68 3.94 4.27
N ARG A 241 -17.43 3.73 3.87
CA ARG A 241 -16.90 2.39 3.61
C ARG A 241 -16.95 1.48 4.83
N ILE A 242 -16.71 2.02 6.02
CA ILE A 242 -16.65 1.24 7.26
C ILE A 242 -18.03 0.65 7.58
N SER A 243 -19.08 1.46 7.58
CA SER A 243 -20.45 1.00 7.83
C SER A 243 -20.92 -0.02 6.79
N LEU A 244 -20.51 0.15 5.51
CA LEU A 244 -20.83 -0.83 4.46
C LEU A 244 -20.15 -2.18 4.71
N ILE A 245 -18.87 -2.19 5.08
CA ILE A 245 -18.15 -3.41 5.45
C ILE A 245 -18.82 -4.09 6.64
N GLU A 246 -19.12 -3.35 7.70
CA GLU A 246 -19.81 -3.90 8.88
C GLU A 246 -21.19 -4.46 8.53
N LYS A 247 -21.94 -3.81 7.64
CA LYS A 247 -23.21 -4.32 7.12
C LYS A 247 -23.02 -5.61 6.35
N ASN A 248 -22.01 -5.70 5.48
CA ASN A 248 -21.69 -6.91 4.74
C ASN A 248 -21.29 -8.06 5.67
N ILE A 249 -20.48 -7.80 6.71
CA ILE A 249 -20.12 -8.79 7.74
C ILE A 249 -21.39 -9.31 8.44
N LYS A 250 -22.24 -8.43 8.95
CA LYS A 250 -23.47 -8.78 9.67
C LYS A 250 -24.47 -9.56 8.80
N SER A 251 -24.50 -9.27 7.49
CA SER A 251 -25.38 -9.97 6.54
C SER A 251 -24.73 -11.17 5.86
N LEU A 252 -23.43 -11.42 6.06
CA LEU A 252 -22.63 -12.42 5.33
C LEU A 252 -22.64 -12.17 3.81
N LYS A 253 -22.64 -10.92 3.39
CA LYS A 253 -22.67 -10.56 1.98
C LYS A 253 -21.24 -10.54 1.41
N TYR A 254 -20.85 -11.60 0.75
CA TYR A 254 -19.59 -11.75 0.01
C TYR A 254 -19.77 -12.72 -1.15
N ARG A 255 -18.84 -12.72 -2.10
CA ARG A 255 -18.83 -13.62 -3.26
C ARG A 255 -17.41 -14.10 -3.53
N PHE A 256 -17.26 -15.14 -4.31
CA PHE A 256 -15.99 -15.59 -4.86
C PHE A 256 -15.90 -15.08 -6.31
N PRO A 257 -14.89 -14.29 -6.69
CA PRO A 257 -14.71 -13.84 -8.07
C PRO A 257 -14.48 -15.04 -9.01
N GLU A 258 -15.07 -15.01 -10.20
CA GLU A 258 -14.91 -16.07 -11.20
C GLU A 258 -13.47 -16.19 -11.72
N GLU A 259 -12.76 -15.07 -11.73
CA GLU A 259 -11.36 -15.02 -12.16
C GLU A 259 -10.38 -15.59 -11.10
N CYS A 260 -10.88 -15.91 -9.91
CA CYS A 260 -10.06 -16.40 -8.82
C CYS A 260 -9.75 -17.88 -9.01
N LYS A 261 -8.47 -18.24 -8.93
CA LYS A 261 -7.99 -19.63 -8.99
C LYS A 261 -8.19 -20.36 -7.65
N MET A 262 -9.40 -20.30 -7.10
CA MET A 262 -9.75 -20.94 -5.83
C MET A 262 -10.54 -22.22 -6.09
N SER A 263 -10.05 -23.34 -5.57
CA SER A 263 -10.74 -24.62 -5.70
C SER A 263 -12.10 -24.63 -4.99
N TYR A 264 -12.97 -25.54 -5.39
CA TYR A 264 -14.27 -25.73 -4.73
C TYR A 264 -14.12 -26.06 -3.25
N VAL A 265 -13.14 -26.90 -2.89
CA VAL A 265 -12.90 -27.30 -1.49
C VAL A 265 -12.42 -26.12 -0.65
N ALA A 266 -11.59 -25.23 -1.19
CA ALA A 266 -11.20 -23.99 -0.52
C ALA A 266 -12.41 -23.07 -0.28
N GLN A 267 -13.27 -22.90 -1.28
CA GLN A 267 -14.50 -22.13 -1.13
C GLN A 267 -15.43 -22.75 -0.08
N ARG A 268 -15.56 -24.09 -0.07
CA ARG A 268 -16.38 -24.84 0.89
C ARG A 268 -15.87 -24.63 2.33
N LEU A 269 -14.56 -24.74 2.56
CA LEU A 269 -13.95 -24.48 3.87
C LEU A 269 -14.22 -23.04 4.35
N ILE A 270 -14.00 -22.04 3.49
CA ILE A 270 -14.27 -20.64 3.84
C ILE A 270 -15.73 -20.46 4.29
N ARG A 271 -16.69 -21.04 3.55
CA ARG A 271 -18.12 -20.97 3.91
C ARG A 271 -18.44 -21.66 5.22
N LYS A 272 -17.81 -22.80 5.49
CA LYS A 272 -17.96 -23.55 6.73
C LYS A 272 -17.51 -22.75 7.96
N ILE A 273 -16.50 -21.88 7.78
CA ILE A 273 -15.99 -21.03 8.87
C ILE A 273 -16.77 -19.71 8.97
N LEU A 274 -17.12 -19.08 7.83
CA LEU A 274 -17.79 -17.77 7.80
C LEU A 274 -19.31 -17.93 8.04
N VAL A 275 -19.68 -18.39 9.22
CA VAL A 275 -21.07 -18.51 9.68
C VAL A 275 -21.33 -17.52 10.83
N LYS A 276 -22.59 -17.03 10.94
CA LYS A 276 -22.96 -16.04 11.97
C LYS A 276 -22.87 -16.60 13.37
N ASN A 277 -23.39 -17.82 13.55
CA ASN A 277 -23.36 -18.48 14.83
C ASN A 277 -21.96 -19.03 15.10
N ARG A 278 -21.26 -18.43 16.06
CA ARG A 278 -19.90 -18.83 16.41
C ARG A 278 -19.77 -20.30 16.86
N ALA A 279 -20.83 -20.87 17.45
CA ALA A 279 -20.83 -22.25 17.90
C ALA A 279 -20.89 -23.28 16.75
N GLU A 280 -21.25 -22.85 15.55
CA GLU A 280 -21.28 -23.69 14.35
C GLU A 280 -19.93 -23.68 13.60
N ARG A 281 -18.97 -22.83 14.00
CA ARG A 281 -17.65 -22.80 13.40
C ARG A 281 -16.87 -24.06 13.75
N PRO A 282 -16.14 -24.64 12.77
CA PRO A 282 -15.33 -25.81 12.99
C PRO A 282 -14.19 -25.52 13.98
N THR A 283 -13.76 -26.54 14.72
CA THR A 283 -12.52 -26.47 15.51
C THR A 283 -11.29 -26.45 14.60
N TYR A 284 -10.12 -26.16 15.15
CA TYR A 284 -8.86 -26.22 14.38
C TYR A 284 -8.56 -27.63 13.88
N GLU A 285 -8.95 -28.67 14.65
CA GLU A 285 -8.85 -30.07 14.27
C GLU A 285 -9.74 -30.38 13.08
N ASP A 286 -11.00 -29.92 13.09
CA ASP A 286 -11.94 -30.08 11.96
C ASP A 286 -11.45 -29.37 10.71
N ILE A 287 -10.83 -28.19 10.86
CA ILE A 287 -10.25 -27.45 9.74
C ILE A 287 -9.08 -28.21 9.13
N LEU A 288 -8.16 -28.74 9.94
CA LEU A 288 -7.01 -29.50 9.46
C LEU A 288 -7.39 -30.87 8.84
N LEU A 289 -8.54 -31.42 9.19
CA LEU A 289 -9.11 -32.64 8.61
C LEU A 289 -9.98 -32.37 7.37
N ASP A 290 -10.26 -31.10 7.06
CA ASP A 290 -11.06 -30.76 5.88
C ASP A 290 -10.32 -31.14 4.58
N ASP A 291 -11.09 -31.46 3.55
CA ASP A 291 -10.56 -31.85 2.24
C ASP A 291 -9.57 -30.83 1.67
N PHE A 292 -9.70 -29.58 2.01
CA PHE A 292 -8.72 -28.55 1.62
C PHE A 292 -7.29 -28.89 2.03
N PHE A 293 -7.07 -29.61 3.13
CA PHE A 293 -5.75 -30.03 3.60
C PHE A 293 -5.44 -31.51 3.41
N SER A 294 -6.47 -32.37 3.46
CA SER A 294 -6.28 -33.82 3.51
C SER A 294 -6.07 -34.51 2.16
N GLN A 295 -6.40 -33.83 1.06
CA GLN A 295 -6.38 -34.41 -0.28
C GLN A 295 -4.99 -34.57 -0.88
N ASN A 296 -4.00 -33.91 -0.31
CA ASN A 296 -2.64 -33.93 -0.80
C ASN A 296 -1.84 -35.04 -0.11
N SER A 297 -1.02 -35.73 -0.86
CA SER A 297 -0.15 -36.77 -0.31
C SER A 297 0.79 -36.24 0.77
N ALA A 298 1.21 -34.97 0.66
CA ALA A 298 1.93 -34.23 1.70
C ALA A 298 1.93 -32.73 1.36
N ILE A 299 1.63 -31.89 2.34
CA ILE A 299 1.85 -30.43 2.20
C ILE A 299 3.27 -30.13 2.68
N PRO A 300 4.07 -29.33 1.92
CA PRO A 300 5.43 -29.03 2.34
C PRO A 300 5.44 -28.30 3.68
N LYS A 301 6.39 -28.66 4.56
CA LYS A 301 6.53 -27.98 5.85
C LYS A 301 6.95 -26.51 5.69
N LEU A 302 7.78 -26.23 4.71
CA LEU A 302 8.30 -24.91 4.36
C LEU A 302 8.31 -24.75 2.84
N LEU A 303 8.12 -23.54 2.38
CA LEU A 303 8.19 -23.17 0.97
C LEU A 303 9.61 -22.72 0.61
N PRO A 304 10.05 -22.87 -0.64
CA PRO A 304 11.32 -22.32 -1.09
C PRO A 304 11.27 -20.78 -1.08
N SER A 305 12.40 -20.15 -0.77
CA SER A 305 12.51 -18.69 -0.71
C SER A 305 12.21 -17.96 -2.05
N SER A 306 12.30 -18.67 -3.18
CA SER A 306 11.87 -18.16 -4.48
C SER A 306 10.40 -17.73 -4.49
N THR A 307 9.55 -18.34 -3.64
CA THR A 307 8.12 -17.98 -3.51
C THR A 307 7.89 -16.56 -2.99
N LEU A 308 8.90 -15.92 -2.43
CA LEU A 308 8.86 -14.48 -2.10
C LEU A 308 8.71 -13.58 -3.33
N VAL A 309 9.12 -14.05 -4.51
CA VAL A 309 9.17 -13.26 -5.74
C VAL A 309 8.18 -13.77 -6.78
N GLU A 310 8.08 -15.09 -6.96
CA GLU A 310 7.27 -15.73 -7.98
C GLU A 310 6.51 -16.95 -7.43
N ALA A 311 5.42 -17.33 -8.11
CA ALA A 311 4.69 -18.54 -7.76
C ALA A 311 5.57 -19.79 -7.98
N PRO A 312 5.44 -20.82 -7.13
CA PRO A 312 6.07 -22.09 -7.43
C PRO A 312 5.57 -22.61 -8.78
N ASN A 313 6.46 -23.20 -9.56
CA ASN A 313 6.08 -23.73 -10.86
C ASN A 313 5.14 -24.95 -10.73
N LEU A 314 4.44 -25.26 -11.82
CA LEU A 314 3.42 -26.30 -11.83
C LEU A 314 3.98 -27.69 -11.48
N GLU A 315 5.23 -27.99 -11.89
CA GLU A 315 5.89 -29.25 -11.53
C GLU A 315 6.14 -29.38 -10.03
N TYR A 316 6.56 -28.30 -9.39
CA TYR A 316 6.70 -28.28 -7.94
C TYR A 316 5.36 -28.49 -7.25
N ILE A 317 4.30 -27.81 -7.70
CA ILE A 317 2.96 -27.94 -7.13
C ILE A 317 2.44 -29.37 -7.30
N LYS A 318 2.57 -29.97 -8.48
CA LYS A 318 2.13 -31.35 -8.78
C LYS A 318 2.77 -32.44 -7.91
N ARG A 319 3.97 -32.19 -7.36
CA ARG A 319 4.59 -33.14 -6.39
C ARG A 319 3.77 -33.29 -5.11
N PHE A 320 3.05 -32.25 -4.72
CA PHE A 320 2.26 -32.20 -3.50
C PHE A 320 0.75 -32.27 -3.78
N MET A 321 0.32 -31.77 -4.93
CA MET A 321 -1.08 -31.70 -5.37
C MET A 321 -1.21 -32.36 -6.77
N PRO A 322 -1.22 -33.70 -6.86
CA PRO A 322 -1.22 -34.39 -8.13
C PRO A 322 -2.48 -34.17 -8.98
N ASN A 323 -3.60 -33.81 -8.36
CA ASN A 323 -4.93 -33.68 -8.98
C ASN A 323 -5.26 -32.24 -9.39
N ILE A 324 -4.28 -31.44 -9.79
CA ILE A 324 -4.49 -30.08 -10.29
C ILE A 324 -4.46 -30.06 -11.83
N ASP A 325 -5.23 -29.12 -12.38
CA ASP A 325 -5.23 -28.81 -13.81
C ASP A 325 -3.98 -28.00 -14.23
N GLU A 326 -3.94 -27.61 -15.50
CA GLU A 326 -2.88 -26.77 -16.08
C GLU A 326 -2.87 -25.34 -15.48
N ASN A 327 -3.95 -24.90 -14.85
CA ASN A 327 -4.08 -23.63 -14.15
C ASN A 327 -3.68 -23.71 -12.66
N GLY A 328 -3.36 -24.92 -12.17
CA GLY A 328 -3.02 -25.17 -10.78
C GLY A 328 -4.24 -25.26 -9.84
N ILE A 329 -5.44 -25.50 -10.38
CA ILE A 329 -6.69 -25.61 -9.62
C ILE A 329 -6.98 -27.08 -9.33
N CYS A 330 -7.33 -27.40 -8.09
CA CYS A 330 -7.75 -28.72 -7.66
C CYS A 330 -9.24 -28.95 -7.96
N HIS A 331 -9.55 -29.97 -8.76
CA HIS A 331 -10.92 -30.34 -9.14
C HIS A 331 -11.38 -31.59 -8.42
N LEU A 332 -11.61 -31.48 -7.12
CA LEU A 332 -12.15 -32.55 -6.33
C LEU A 332 -13.66 -32.36 -6.15
N HIS A 333 -14.39 -33.50 -6.11
CA HIS A 333 -15.84 -33.51 -5.97
C HIS A 333 -16.62 -32.75 -7.05
N PRO A 334 -16.37 -32.95 -8.35
CA PRO A 334 -17.02 -32.15 -9.41
C PRO A 334 -18.54 -32.32 -9.46
N LYS A 335 -19.08 -33.45 -8.94
CA LYS A 335 -20.54 -33.65 -8.83
C LYS A 335 -21.12 -32.78 -7.70
N GLU A 336 -20.53 -32.83 -6.51
CA GLU A 336 -20.95 -32.00 -5.37
C GLU A 336 -20.84 -30.50 -5.69
N GLN A 337 -19.79 -30.10 -6.43
CA GLN A 337 -19.63 -28.73 -6.88
C GLN A 337 -20.81 -28.28 -7.72
N LYS A 338 -21.22 -29.07 -8.73
CA LYS A 338 -22.35 -28.74 -9.60
C LYS A 338 -23.69 -28.67 -8.84
N GLU A 339 -23.92 -29.61 -7.94
CA GLU A 339 -25.12 -29.64 -7.10
C GLU A 339 -25.19 -28.42 -6.17
N ASP A 340 -24.05 -28.03 -5.60
CA ASP A 340 -23.93 -26.89 -4.70
C ASP A 340 -24.09 -25.56 -5.45
N GLU A 341 -23.54 -25.44 -6.66
CA GLU A 341 -23.71 -24.28 -7.54
C GLU A 341 -25.18 -24.13 -7.97
N GLU A 342 -25.85 -25.22 -8.32
CA GLU A 342 -27.28 -25.20 -8.70
C GLU A 342 -28.17 -24.83 -7.52
N ARG A 343 -27.90 -25.40 -6.33
CA ARG A 343 -28.64 -25.05 -5.11
C ARG A 343 -28.52 -23.55 -4.82
N ARG A 344 -27.32 -23.01 -4.87
CA ARG A 344 -27.06 -21.59 -4.59
C ARG A 344 -27.71 -20.68 -5.62
N ARG A 345 -27.68 -21.06 -6.90
CA ARG A 345 -28.37 -20.28 -7.91
C ARG A 345 -29.86 -20.19 -7.57
N LYS A 346 -30.48 -21.29 -7.14
CA LYS A 346 -31.88 -21.31 -6.72
C LYS A 346 -32.12 -20.44 -5.47
N GLU A 347 -31.24 -20.55 -4.46
CA GLU A 347 -31.32 -19.73 -3.23
C GLU A 347 -31.14 -18.23 -3.51
N GLU A 348 -30.25 -17.87 -4.41
CA GLU A 348 -30.04 -16.48 -4.84
C GLU A 348 -31.22 -15.94 -5.62
N GLU A 349 -31.79 -16.72 -6.55
CA GLU A 349 -33.01 -16.38 -7.27
C GLU A 349 -34.20 -16.16 -6.33
N GLU A 350 -34.33 -17.03 -5.30
CA GLU A 350 -35.35 -16.83 -4.27
C GLU A 350 -35.12 -15.58 -3.42
N ARG A 351 -33.86 -15.30 -3.09
CA ARG A 351 -33.49 -14.10 -2.33
C ARG A 351 -33.81 -12.84 -3.11
N ILE A 352 -33.44 -12.80 -4.39
CA ILE A 352 -33.74 -11.67 -5.28
C ILE A 352 -35.25 -11.46 -5.38
N LYS A 353 -36.04 -12.54 -5.57
CA LYS A 353 -37.50 -12.46 -5.59
C LYS A 353 -38.07 -11.88 -4.29
N LYS A 354 -37.56 -12.33 -3.12
CA LYS A 354 -38.00 -11.81 -1.83
C LYS A 354 -37.63 -10.33 -1.64
N GLU A 355 -36.42 -9.93 -2.05
CA GLU A 355 -36.00 -8.51 -2.02
C GLU A 355 -36.86 -7.63 -2.94
N GLU A 356 -37.20 -8.11 -4.14
CA GLU A 356 -38.08 -7.41 -5.05
C GLU A 356 -39.52 -7.30 -4.52
N GLU A 357 -40.05 -8.36 -3.92
CA GLU A 357 -41.37 -8.34 -3.27
C GLU A 357 -41.40 -7.38 -2.08
N GLU A 358 -40.33 -7.36 -1.25
CA GLU A 358 -40.23 -6.43 -0.14
C GLU A 358 -40.14 -4.98 -0.64
N LYS A 359 -39.38 -4.74 -1.69
CA LYS A 359 -39.28 -3.44 -2.35
C LYS A 359 -40.64 -2.98 -2.86
N LYS A 360 -41.38 -3.85 -3.57
CA LYS A 360 -42.72 -3.56 -4.02
C LYS A 360 -43.71 -3.25 -2.89
N ARG A 361 -43.63 -4.01 -1.77
CA ARG A 361 -44.42 -3.75 -0.56
C ARG A 361 -44.08 -2.39 0.09
N ARG A 362 -42.82 -2.01 0.13
CA ARG A 362 -42.38 -0.70 0.65
C ARG A 362 -42.85 0.44 -0.26
N GLU A 363 -42.74 0.28 -1.57
CA GLU A 363 -43.23 1.27 -2.54
C GLU A 363 -44.76 1.44 -2.46
N GLU A 364 -45.51 0.32 -2.34
CA GLU A 364 -46.96 0.36 -2.15
C GLU A 364 -47.38 1.00 -0.82
N ALA A 365 -46.66 0.71 0.26
CA ALA A 365 -46.88 1.34 1.55
C ALA A 365 -46.61 2.86 1.48
N MET A 366 -45.53 3.28 0.83
CA MET A 366 -45.22 4.70 0.61
C MET A 366 -46.27 5.37 -0.27
N ARG A 367 -46.78 4.69 -1.32
CA ARG A 367 -47.88 5.20 -2.18
C ARG A 367 -49.18 5.38 -1.38
N LYS A 368 -49.53 4.40 -0.52
CA LYS A 368 -50.67 4.50 0.40
C LYS A 368 -50.52 5.63 1.43
N MET A 369 -49.28 5.85 1.96
CA MET A 369 -49.02 7.00 2.83
C MET A 369 -49.13 8.33 2.11
N ARG A 370 -48.64 8.46 0.87
CA ARG A 370 -48.80 9.68 0.06
C ARG A 370 -50.26 9.95 -0.27
N GLN A 371 -51.06 8.93 -0.58
CA GLN A 371 -52.50 9.07 -0.82
C GLN A 371 -53.27 9.51 0.43
N ARG A 372 -52.92 8.96 1.60
CA ARG A 372 -53.49 9.41 2.92
C ARG A 372 -53.13 10.84 3.25
N ARG A 373 -51.91 11.32 2.95
CA ARG A 373 -51.49 12.70 3.11
C ARG A 373 -52.24 13.68 2.20
N ASN A 374 -52.53 13.26 0.98
CA ASN A 374 -53.27 14.07 0.00
C ASN A 374 -54.80 14.08 0.25
N ALA A 375 -55.32 13.06 0.95
CA ALA A 375 -56.75 12.98 1.33
C ALA A 375 -57.06 13.66 2.69
N GLY A 376 -56.07 14.12 3.44
CA GLY A 376 -56.22 14.75 4.78
C GLY A 376 -56.09 16.27 4.79
N GLY A 377 -56.31 16.93 3.62
CA GLY A 377 -56.36 18.38 3.54
C GLY A 377 -57.74 18.89 3.87
N GLU A 378 -58.02 19.24 5.12
CA GLU A 378 -58.96 20.17 5.71
C GLU A 378 -59.39 19.70 7.12
N LYS A 379 -58.69 20.17 8.15
CA LYS A 379 -59.27 20.60 9.42
C LYS A 379 -58.19 21.22 10.30
N LYS A 380 -58.34 22.49 10.57
CA LYS A 380 -57.60 23.22 11.61
C LYS A 380 -57.98 22.68 12.98
N GLU A 381 -57.03 22.43 13.83
CA GLU A 381 -57.17 22.65 15.29
C GLU A 381 -55.81 22.85 15.95
N GLU A 382 -55.81 23.63 17.00
CA GLU A 382 -54.77 24.39 17.62
C GLU A 382 -53.69 23.59 18.36
N THR A 383 -52.54 24.24 18.51
CA THR A 383 -51.31 23.80 19.16
C THR A 383 -51.45 23.57 20.68
N PRO A 384 -50.54 22.80 21.31
CA PRO A 384 -49.50 23.48 22.07
C PRO A 384 -48.06 23.05 21.77
N LYS A 385 -47.19 24.01 21.99
CA LYS A 385 -45.75 24.05 21.76
C LYS A 385 -44.98 22.99 22.57
N THR A 386 -44.05 22.33 21.96
CA THR A 386 -42.78 21.95 22.58
C THR A 386 -41.67 21.96 21.50
N GLU A 387 -40.55 22.52 21.88
CA GLU A 387 -39.37 22.79 21.07
C GLU A 387 -38.61 21.49 20.73
N GLU A 388 -38.32 21.26 19.46
CA GLU A 388 -37.22 20.37 19.04
C GLU A 388 -36.52 20.90 17.79
N LYS A 389 -35.21 20.80 17.83
CA LYS A 389 -34.21 21.36 16.91
C LYS A 389 -34.28 20.75 15.52
N LYS A 390 -34.24 21.64 14.55
CA LYS A 390 -34.10 21.30 13.10
C LYS A 390 -32.71 20.81 12.76
N GLU A 391 -32.61 19.72 12.00
CA GLU A 391 -31.54 19.45 11.07
C GLU A 391 -32.09 19.41 9.66
N GLU A 392 -31.55 20.28 8.82
CA GLU A 392 -31.94 20.43 7.41
C GLU A 392 -31.12 19.47 6.52
N THR A 393 -31.80 18.72 5.66
CA THR A 393 -31.20 18.03 4.50
C THR A 393 -31.66 18.67 3.21
N PRO A 394 -30.77 19.01 2.27
CA PRO A 394 -31.19 19.56 0.98
C PRO A 394 -31.57 18.47 -0.03
N LYS A 395 -32.64 18.75 -0.73
CA LYS A 395 -33.20 18.01 -1.90
C LYS A 395 -32.29 18.18 -3.12
N THR A 396 -32.08 17.11 -3.88
CA THR A 396 -31.66 17.19 -5.27
C THR A 396 -32.72 16.59 -6.18
N GLU A 397 -33.10 17.35 -7.19
CA GLU A 397 -34.06 17.01 -8.24
C GLU A 397 -33.36 16.16 -9.31
N GLU A 398 -34.04 15.08 -9.72
CA GLU A 398 -33.70 14.31 -10.93
C GLU A 398 -34.39 14.93 -12.14
N LYS A 399 -33.62 15.18 -13.20
CA LYS A 399 -34.13 15.31 -14.57
C LYS A 399 -33.63 14.15 -15.41
N LYS A 400 -34.59 13.45 -16.00
CA LYS A 400 -34.44 12.52 -17.11
C LYS A 400 -34.26 13.31 -18.39
N ASP A 401 -33.37 12.83 -19.28
CA ASP A 401 -33.59 12.94 -20.73
C ASP A 401 -32.74 11.90 -21.48
N ASP A 402 -33.41 11.30 -22.38
CA ASP A 402 -33.34 10.39 -23.46
C ASP A 402 -32.04 10.09 -24.21
N LEU A 403 -31.98 8.82 -24.67
CA LEU A 403 -31.04 8.29 -25.67
C LEU A 403 -31.39 8.79 -27.09
N PRO A 404 -30.43 8.79 -28.01
CA PRO A 404 -30.65 8.12 -29.28
C PRO A 404 -29.55 7.17 -29.76
N THR A 405 -30.01 6.31 -30.64
CA THR A 405 -29.47 5.11 -31.27
C THR A 405 -28.38 5.32 -32.32
N LYS A 406 -27.70 4.19 -32.58
CA LYS A 406 -26.76 3.82 -33.64
C LYS A 406 -26.90 4.54 -34.99
N GLU A 407 -25.77 4.73 -35.67
CA GLU A 407 -25.58 4.29 -37.05
C GLU A 407 -24.09 4.21 -37.44
N GLU A 408 -23.82 3.23 -38.26
CA GLU A 408 -22.58 2.79 -38.85
C GLU A 408 -22.06 3.78 -39.90
N LEU A 409 -20.76 3.74 -40.19
CA LEU A 409 -20.27 3.81 -41.59
C LEU A 409 -18.80 3.39 -41.69
N SER A 410 -18.61 2.39 -42.52
CA SER A 410 -17.38 1.87 -43.08
C SER A 410 -16.87 2.74 -44.24
N THR A 411 -15.56 2.72 -44.51
CA THR A 411 -14.90 2.48 -45.82
C THR A 411 -13.40 2.85 -45.71
N LYS A 412 -12.57 1.89 -46.00
CA LYS A 412 -11.60 1.73 -47.08
C LYS A 412 -10.98 3.02 -47.68
N ASP A 413 -9.66 3.16 -47.68
CA ASP A 413 -8.84 2.83 -48.87
C ASP A 413 -7.35 2.92 -48.56
N GLY A 414 -6.57 2.05 -49.14
CA GLY A 414 -5.14 2.07 -49.17
C GLY A 414 -4.61 2.82 -50.40
N SER A 415 -3.43 3.37 -50.28
CA SER A 415 -2.55 3.60 -51.43
C SER A 415 -1.10 3.70 -50.98
N GLU A 416 -0.29 2.80 -51.52
CA GLU A 416 1.17 2.88 -51.58
C GLU A 416 1.63 4.12 -52.40
N ILE A 417 2.69 4.79 -51.96
CA ILE A 417 3.50 5.63 -52.86
C ILE A 417 4.97 5.40 -52.52
N ASN A 418 5.71 4.97 -53.55
CA ASN A 418 7.16 4.79 -53.57
C ASN A 418 7.96 6.10 -53.54
N PRO A 419 9.29 6.02 -53.25
CA PRO A 419 10.11 7.20 -52.93
C PRO A 419 10.77 7.82 -54.17
N ALA A 420 10.95 9.14 -54.13
CA ALA A 420 11.80 9.90 -55.07
C ALA A 420 13.05 10.46 -54.33
N PRO A 421 14.18 10.66 -55.04
CA PRO A 421 15.50 10.74 -54.43
C PRO A 421 16.01 12.13 -54.15
N GLY A 422 16.83 12.21 -53.09
CA GLY A 422 17.97 13.14 -53.04
C GLY A 422 17.73 14.55 -52.58
N LEU A 423 17.92 14.78 -51.29
CA LEU A 423 18.44 16.04 -50.75
C LEU A 423 19.34 15.71 -49.57
N SER A 424 20.59 16.17 -49.62
CA SER A 424 21.59 16.05 -48.56
C SER A 424 21.09 16.58 -47.25
N ALA A 425 21.13 15.73 -46.21
CA ALA A 425 20.76 16.07 -44.85
C ALA A 425 21.68 17.17 -44.29
N PRO A 426 21.12 18.18 -43.55
CA PRO A 426 21.92 19.09 -42.76
C PRO A 426 22.64 18.30 -41.62
N PRO A 427 23.75 18.82 -41.07
CA PRO A 427 24.48 18.14 -40.01
C PRO A 427 23.56 17.90 -38.83
N PRO A 428 23.73 16.77 -38.09
CA PRO A 428 22.82 16.38 -37.02
C PRO A 428 22.76 17.49 -35.95
N GLU A 429 21.58 18.06 -35.78
CA GLU A 429 21.29 18.93 -34.63
C GLU A 429 21.57 18.13 -33.35
N LYS A 430 22.36 18.73 -32.44
CA LYS A 430 22.59 18.11 -31.13
C LYS A 430 21.23 17.85 -30.48
N LEU A 431 20.92 16.59 -30.21
CA LEU A 431 19.74 16.19 -29.48
C LEU A 431 19.68 16.95 -28.15
N LYS A 432 18.54 17.57 -27.86
CA LYS A 432 18.34 18.28 -26.58
C LYS A 432 18.05 17.26 -25.49
N ASP A 433 18.73 17.42 -24.36
CA ASP A 433 18.48 16.62 -23.17
C ASP A 433 17.04 16.80 -22.66
N ILE A 434 16.49 15.77 -21.99
CA ILE A 434 15.18 15.85 -21.38
C ILE A 434 15.29 16.64 -20.06
N ASP A 435 14.79 17.87 -20.05
CA ASP A 435 14.99 18.82 -18.95
C ASP A 435 14.06 18.61 -17.76
N LEU A 436 12.91 17.95 -17.95
CA LEU A 436 11.87 17.85 -16.94
C LEU A 436 11.66 16.42 -16.45
N TYR A 437 12.07 16.17 -15.18
CA TYR A 437 12.05 14.88 -14.53
C TYR A 437 11.98 15.02 -13.00
N VAL A 438 11.71 13.92 -12.28
CA VAL A 438 11.70 13.88 -10.81
C VAL A 438 13.13 13.80 -10.28
N THR A 439 13.54 14.79 -9.48
CA THR A 439 14.88 14.84 -8.87
C THR A 439 14.94 14.21 -7.49
N LYS A 440 13.86 14.33 -6.71
CA LYS A 440 13.72 13.76 -5.37
C LYS A 440 12.31 13.24 -5.17
N TRP A 441 12.15 12.22 -4.35
CA TRP A 441 10.84 11.70 -3.95
C TRP A 441 10.86 11.12 -2.56
N VAL A 442 9.69 11.06 -1.93
CA VAL A 442 9.46 10.44 -0.63
C VAL A 442 8.20 9.58 -0.73
N ASP A 443 8.35 8.30 -0.47
CA ASP A 443 7.29 7.31 -0.55
C ASP A 443 6.57 7.16 0.80
N TYR A 444 5.43 7.83 0.94
CA TYR A 444 4.47 7.66 2.03
C TYR A 444 3.17 7.00 1.55
N SER A 445 3.23 6.18 0.51
CA SER A 445 2.06 5.51 -0.07
C SER A 445 1.36 4.54 0.89
N SER A 446 2.05 4.07 1.92
CA SER A 446 1.43 3.31 3.01
C SER A 446 0.35 4.10 3.77
N LYS A 447 0.38 5.45 3.73
CA LYS A 447 -0.54 6.30 4.51
C LYS A 447 -1.19 7.40 3.70
N TYR A 448 -0.43 8.13 2.90
CA TYR A 448 -0.91 9.34 2.24
C TYR A 448 -0.69 9.34 0.72
N GLY A 449 0.46 8.90 0.26
CA GLY A 449 0.86 8.98 -1.14
C GLY A 449 2.35 9.21 -1.33
N LEU A 450 2.73 9.65 -2.52
CA LEU A 450 4.11 9.94 -2.91
C LEU A 450 4.32 11.45 -3.02
N GLY A 451 5.26 12.01 -2.26
CA GLY A 451 5.78 13.36 -2.48
C GLY A 451 6.93 13.36 -3.48
N TYR A 452 7.04 14.38 -4.33
CA TYR A 452 8.11 14.49 -5.31
C TYR A 452 8.50 15.94 -5.60
N LEU A 453 9.75 16.12 -6.02
CA LEU A 453 10.33 17.39 -6.49
C LEU A 453 10.76 17.21 -7.94
N LEU A 454 10.32 18.11 -8.82
CA LEU A 454 10.74 18.13 -10.22
C LEU A 454 12.01 18.97 -10.42
N SER A 455 12.70 18.77 -11.55
CA SER A 455 13.91 19.52 -11.95
C SER A 455 13.67 21.03 -12.04
N ASN A 456 12.47 21.46 -12.42
CA ASN A 456 12.04 22.87 -12.46
C ASN A 456 11.59 23.44 -11.09
N LYS A 457 11.82 22.71 -9.98
CA LYS A 457 11.49 23.06 -8.58
C LYS A 457 10.00 23.01 -8.22
N LEU A 458 9.12 22.49 -9.08
CA LEU A 458 7.75 22.20 -8.68
C LEU A 458 7.72 21.08 -7.63
N ILE A 459 6.95 21.29 -6.56
CA ILE A 459 6.74 20.29 -5.52
C ILE A 459 5.35 19.67 -5.71
N GLY A 460 5.28 18.35 -5.82
CA GLY A 460 4.03 17.64 -6.00
C GLY A 460 3.79 16.56 -4.97
N VAL A 461 2.51 16.23 -4.77
CA VAL A 461 2.07 15.06 -4.00
C VAL A 461 1.04 14.29 -4.82
N TYR A 462 1.32 13.03 -5.04
CA TYR A 462 0.40 12.05 -5.62
C TYR A 462 -0.25 11.27 -4.49
N PHE A 463 -1.53 11.53 -4.20
CA PHE A 463 -2.26 10.88 -3.12
C PHE A 463 -2.72 9.46 -3.50
N ASN A 464 -2.97 8.62 -2.50
CA ASN A 464 -3.42 7.24 -2.69
C ASN A 464 -4.79 7.13 -3.40
N ASP A 465 -5.62 8.18 -3.36
CA ASP A 465 -6.88 8.28 -4.10
C ASP A 465 -6.70 8.77 -5.54
N CYS A 466 -5.47 8.78 -6.04
CA CYS A 466 -5.09 9.21 -7.38
C CYS A 466 -5.28 10.70 -7.67
N THR A 467 -5.67 11.54 -6.71
CA THR A 467 -5.63 13.00 -6.84
C THR A 467 -4.21 13.52 -6.63
N LYS A 468 -3.92 14.74 -7.09
CA LYS A 468 -2.59 15.33 -6.97
C LYS A 468 -2.70 16.80 -6.54
N LEU A 469 -1.70 17.27 -5.79
CA LEU A 469 -1.47 18.67 -5.51
C LEU A 469 -0.06 19.03 -6.00
N ILE A 470 0.06 20.15 -6.70
CA ILE A 470 1.33 20.67 -7.24
C ILE A 470 1.48 22.11 -6.80
N TYR A 471 2.61 22.46 -6.21
CA TYR A 471 2.97 23.81 -5.81
C TYR A 471 4.03 24.38 -6.72
N ASN A 472 3.77 25.56 -7.24
CA ASN A 472 4.74 26.32 -8.00
C ASN A 472 5.36 27.41 -7.09
N PRO A 473 6.64 27.28 -6.70
CA PRO A 473 7.28 28.25 -5.81
C PRO A 473 7.48 29.63 -6.44
N ARG A 474 7.46 29.76 -7.79
CA ARG A 474 7.58 31.03 -8.48
C ARG A 474 6.31 31.87 -8.41
N THR A 475 5.15 31.22 -8.56
CA THR A 475 3.84 31.89 -8.54
C THR A 475 3.14 31.81 -7.19
N SER A 476 3.65 31.00 -6.25
CA SER A 476 3.04 30.69 -4.95
C SER A 476 1.62 30.09 -5.07
N LYS A 477 1.27 29.53 -6.23
CA LYS A 477 -0.03 28.90 -6.48
C LYS A 477 0.04 27.37 -6.31
N ILE A 478 -1.11 26.78 -5.94
CA ILE A 478 -1.31 25.34 -5.86
C ILE A 478 -2.29 24.93 -6.96
N SER A 479 -1.96 23.84 -7.66
CA SER A 479 -2.83 23.20 -8.62
C SER A 479 -3.32 21.87 -8.09
N PHE A 480 -4.63 21.65 -8.03
CA PHE A 480 -5.28 20.39 -7.69
C PHE A 480 -5.66 19.67 -8.97
N VAL A 481 -5.28 18.40 -9.07
CA VAL A 481 -5.59 17.54 -10.22
C VAL A 481 -6.46 16.39 -9.78
N GLU A 482 -7.63 16.28 -10.42
CA GLU A 482 -8.59 15.21 -10.24
C GLU A 482 -8.91 14.56 -11.59
N ARG A 483 -9.06 13.23 -11.64
CA ARG A 483 -9.45 12.53 -12.85
C ARG A 483 -10.97 12.32 -12.87
N LYS A 484 -11.66 12.98 -13.79
CA LYS A 484 -13.05 12.68 -14.09
C LYS A 484 -13.14 11.37 -14.89
N VAL A 485 -13.70 10.35 -14.29
CA VAL A 485 -13.84 9.00 -14.89
C VAL A 485 -14.75 9.03 -16.11
N SER A 486 -15.84 9.82 -16.07
CA SER A 486 -16.80 10.00 -17.16
C SER A 486 -16.18 10.60 -18.43
N GLU A 487 -15.20 11.50 -18.29
CA GLU A 487 -14.60 12.22 -19.41
C GLU A 487 -13.22 11.65 -19.81
N LYS A 488 -12.71 10.65 -19.07
CA LYS A 488 -11.33 10.08 -19.20
C LYS A 488 -10.24 11.16 -19.18
N LYS A 489 -10.52 12.37 -18.63
CA LYS A 489 -9.65 13.55 -18.65
C LYS A 489 -9.25 13.96 -17.23
N ASP A 490 -8.00 14.44 -17.09
CA ASP A 490 -7.51 15.03 -15.85
C ASP A 490 -7.94 16.52 -15.81
N MET A 491 -8.68 16.93 -14.76
CA MET A 491 -9.11 18.31 -14.53
C MET A 491 -8.13 18.99 -13.59
N LEU A 492 -7.73 20.21 -13.92
CA LEU A 492 -6.77 21.02 -13.17
C LEU A 492 -7.48 22.26 -12.61
N TYR A 493 -7.38 22.45 -11.29
CA TYR A 493 -7.92 23.61 -10.58
C TYR A 493 -6.76 24.33 -9.88
N THR A 494 -6.56 25.63 -10.16
CA THR A 494 -5.43 26.41 -9.60
C THR A 494 -5.97 27.51 -8.69
N PHE A 495 -5.39 27.62 -7.48
CA PHE A 495 -5.79 28.59 -6.47
C PHE A 495 -4.59 28.98 -5.58
N GLY A 496 -4.72 30.09 -4.86
CA GLY A 496 -3.78 30.47 -3.81
C GLY A 496 -3.87 29.54 -2.59
N LEU A 497 -2.81 29.43 -1.80
CA LEU A 497 -2.80 28.55 -0.62
C LEU A 497 -3.90 28.94 0.41
N SER A 498 -4.21 30.24 0.53
CA SER A 498 -5.26 30.76 1.39
C SER A 498 -6.67 30.65 0.80
N GLU A 499 -6.79 30.38 -0.50
CA GLU A 499 -8.07 30.32 -1.23
C GLU A 499 -8.52 28.88 -1.49
N ALA A 500 -7.85 27.92 -0.87
CA ALA A 500 -8.11 26.51 -1.08
C ALA A 500 -9.51 26.12 -0.62
N PRO A 501 -10.25 25.28 -1.39
CA PRO A 501 -11.54 24.76 -1.00
C PRO A 501 -11.49 24.02 0.34
N LYS A 502 -12.49 24.24 1.20
CA LYS A 502 -12.56 23.62 2.54
C LYS A 502 -12.51 22.09 2.50
N GLU A 503 -13.03 21.50 1.44
CA GLU A 503 -13.03 20.05 1.19
C GLU A 503 -11.62 19.47 1.02
N LEU A 504 -10.66 20.27 0.57
CA LEU A 504 -9.27 19.89 0.42
C LEU A 504 -8.41 20.10 1.67
N GLY A 505 -8.99 20.60 2.77
CA GLY A 505 -8.26 21.00 3.97
C GLY A 505 -7.31 19.92 4.51
N LYS A 506 -7.75 18.65 4.60
CA LYS A 506 -6.89 17.54 5.03
C LYS A 506 -5.73 17.27 4.06
N LYS A 507 -5.99 17.35 2.76
CA LYS A 507 -4.95 17.14 1.73
C LYS A 507 -3.94 18.27 1.72
N ILE A 508 -4.37 19.50 1.95
CA ILE A 508 -3.49 20.66 2.06
C ILE A 508 -2.59 20.57 3.27
N LEU A 509 -3.09 20.14 4.43
CA LEU A 509 -2.26 19.92 5.62
C LEU A 509 -1.18 18.86 5.36
N ILE A 510 -1.54 17.74 4.73
CA ILE A 510 -0.57 16.71 4.34
C ILE A 510 0.43 17.27 3.33
N PHE A 511 -0.05 18.00 2.33
CA PHE A 511 0.78 18.63 1.32
C PHE A 511 1.79 19.62 1.93
N GLN A 512 1.39 20.43 2.91
CA GLN A 512 2.27 21.38 3.61
C GLN A 512 3.44 20.67 4.32
N GLN A 513 3.24 19.43 4.83
CA GLN A 513 4.33 18.64 5.42
C GLN A 513 5.35 18.24 4.36
N PHE A 514 4.90 17.75 3.20
CA PHE A 514 5.80 17.43 2.08
C PHE A 514 6.50 18.66 1.53
N LYS A 515 5.78 19.79 1.40
CA LYS A 515 6.33 21.08 0.94
C LYS A 515 7.47 21.51 1.86
N LYS A 516 7.25 21.53 3.18
CA LYS A 516 8.27 21.90 4.16
C LYS A 516 9.52 21.01 4.03
N TYR A 517 9.35 19.70 3.94
CA TYR A 517 10.44 18.76 3.75
C TYR A 517 11.28 19.05 2.50
N PHE A 518 10.64 19.30 1.35
CA PHE A 518 11.38 19.60 0.11
C PHE A 518 12.01 21.01 0.12
N GLU A 519 11.40 21.98 0.78
CA GLU A 519 11.98 23.31 0.95
C GLU A 519 13.24 23.27 1.85
N GLU A 520 13.27 22.44 2.88
CA GLU A 520 14.47 22.21 3.71
C GLU A 520 15.61 21.64 2.85
N ILE A 521 15.33 20.61 2.04
CA ILE A 521 16.34 20.03 1.12
C ILE A 521 16.89 21.10 0.13
N LEU A 522 16.00 21.89 -0.47
CA LEU A 522 16.41 22.94 -1.41
C LEU A 522 17.27 24.01 -0.74
N ASN A 523 17.02 24.32 0.51
CA ASN A 523 17.81 25.29 1.26
C ASN A 523 19.19 24.73 1.64
N GLU A 524 19.30 23.45 1.98
CA GLU A 524 20.57 22.77 2.22
C GLU A 524 21.43 22.71 0.93
N GLU A 525 20.82 22.38 -0.20
CA GLU A 525 21.51 22.37 -1.51
C GLU A 525 22.06 23.76 -1.89
N LYS A 526 21.32 24.84 -1.56
CA LYS A 526 21.77 26.21 -1.80
C LYS A 526 22.99 26.54 -0.91
N LYS A 527 22.95 26.20 0.39
CA LYS A 527 24.07 26.44 1.31
C LYS A 527 25.33 25.72 0.85
N LYS A 528 25.23 24.44 0.47
CA LYS A 528 26.36 23.66 -0.04
C LYS A 528 26.96 24.25 -1.34
N LYS A 529 26.13 24.81 -2.22
CA LYS A 529 26.63 25.50 -3.43
C LYS A 529 27.38 26.78 -3.08
N GLU A 530 26.86 27.59 -2.15
CA GLU A 530 27.49 28.81 -1.71
C GLU A 530 28.83 28.56 -0.97
N GLU A 531 28.94 27.46 -0.22
CA GLU A 531 30.18 27.03 0.42
C GLU A 531 31.22 26.57 -0.60
N ASN A 532 30.83 25.73 -1.57
CA ASN A 532 31.70 25.27 -2.66
C ASN A 532 32.19 26.43 -3.57
N ASP A 533 31.33 27.43 -3.81
CA ASP A 533 31.71 28.62 -4.59
C ASP A 533 32.65 29.54 -3.82
N LYS A 534 32.58 29.54 -2.48
CA LYS A 534 33.56 30.27 -1.62
C LYS A 534 34.90 29.53 -1.62
N GLU A 535 34.94 28.22 -1.50
CA GLU A 535 36.18 27.44 -1.54
C GLU A 535 36.89 27.50 -2.90
N LYS A 536 36.14 27.56 -4.00
CA LYS A 536 36.72 27.78 -5.35
C LYS A 536 37.31 29.19 -5.52
N LYS A 537 36.70 30.21 -4.90
CA LYS A 537 37.21 31.59 -4.94
C LYS A 537 38.47 31.81 -4.11
N ASP A 538 38.70 30.99 -3.06
CA ASP A 538 39.93 31.06 -2.24
C ASP A 538 41.11 30.29 -2.85
N LYS A 539 40.86 29.35 -3.79
CA LYS A 539 41.94 28.58 -4.47
C LYS A 539 42.50 29.27 -5.73
N ASP A 540 41.78 30.25 -6.32
CA ASP A 540 42.21 31.00 -7.53
C ASP A 540 42.55 32.46 -7.21
N LYS A 541 43.69 32.70 -6.52
CA LYS A 541 44.37 34.00 -6.51
C LYS A 541 45.66 33.89 -7.27
N PRO A 542 45.77 34.33 -8.53
CA PRO A 542 46.99 34.92 -9.07
C PRO A 542 46.86 36.44 -9.18
N LYS A 543 47.95 37.07 -8.73
CA LYS A 543 48.25 38.48 -8.92
C LYS A 543 48.22 38.85 -10.41
N THR A 544 47.35 39.76 -10.84
CA THR A 544 47.67 40.82 -11.78
C THR A 544 46.48 41.76 -11.97
N LYS A 545 46.80 43.06 -11.90
CA LYS A 545 45.88 44.20 -12.16
C LYS A 545 45.52 44.35 -13.64
N LYS A 546 44.34 44.88 -13.90
CA LYS A 546 43.78 45.58 -15.07
C LYS A 546 42.80 44.77 -15.93
N LYS A 547 41.56 45.06 -15.81
CA LYS A 547 40.66 45.86 -16.65
C LYS A 547 39.21 45.67 -16.14
N LYS A 548 38.68 46.77 -15.59
CA LYS A 548 37.25 47.04 -15.50
C LYS A 548 36.76 47.39 -16.88
N THR A 549 35.70 46.78 -17.29
CA THR A 549 34.56 47.24 -18.08
C THR A 549 34.02 46.07 -18.89
N GLU A 550 32.72 45.97 -19.01
CA GLU A 550 31.95 44.99 -19.78
C GLU A 550 31.66 43.67 -19.07
N LYS A 551 30.70 43.69 -18.19
CA LYS A 551 29.79 42.59 -17.84
C LYS A 551 28.63 43.15 -16.98
N LYS A 552 27.77 43.93 -17.59
CA LYS A 552 26.57 44.49 -16.96
C LYS A 552 25.30 44.34 -17.81
N GLU A 553 25.33 43.63 -18.91
CA GLU A 553 24.18 43.50 -19.84
C GLU A 553 23.64 42.09 -20.04
N GLU A 554 24.24 41.05 -19.48
CA GLU A 554 23.70 39.65 -19.61
C GLU A 554 22.77 39.19 -18.46
N LYS A 555 22.28 40.09 -17.62
CA LYS A 555 21.36 39.79 -16.53
C LYS A 555 19.94 40.32 -16.68
N LYS A 556 19.53 40.73 -17.88
CA LYS A 556 18.18 41.31 -18.11
C LYS A 556 17.36 40.66 -19.22
N GLU A 557 17.80 39.57 -19.83
CA GLU A 557 17.02 38.88 -20.87
C GLU A 557 16.30 37.59 -20.42
N ASP A 558 16.43 37.14 -19.16
CA ASP A 558 15.70 35.95 -18.63
C ASP A 558 14.35 36.26 -17.98
N GLU A 559 13.83 37.51 -18.09
CA GLU A 559 12.58 37.90 -17.42
C GLU A 559 11.37 38.13 -18.33
N LYS A 560 11.35 37.66 -19.58
CA LYS A 560 10.13 37.69 -20.42
C LYS A 560 10.01 36.46 -21.32
N LYS A 561 9.73 35.30 -20.72
CA LYS A 561 8.89 34.30 -21.37
C LYS A 561 7.66 34.15 -20.49
N GLU A 562 6.57 34.81 -20.91
CA GLU A 562 5.22 34.55 -20.41
C GLU A 562 4.95 33.06 -20.63
N GLU A 563 5.04 32.29 -19.54
CA GLU A 563 4.51 30.92 -19.51
C GLU A 563 2.99 31.03 -19.69
N LYS A 564 2.47 30.45 -20.76
CA LYS A 564 1.05 30.23 -20.95
C LYS A 564 0.50 29.52 -19.70
N GLU A 565 -0.43 30.14 -19.05
CA GLU A 565 -1.25 29.56 -17.95
C GLU A 565 -1.90 28.25 -18.47
N GLY A 566 -1.25 27.10 -18.26
CA GLY A 566 -1.82 25.82 -18.73
C GLY A 566 -0.95 24.58 -18.54
N ASP A 567 0.37 24.70 -18.44
CA ASP A 567 1.24 23.50 -18.45
C ASP A 567 1.97 23.24 -17.12
N SER A 568 1.22 23.03 -16.04
CA SER A 568 1.81 22.47 -14.83
C SER A 568 2.05 20.97 -15.04
N VAL A 569 3.32 20.59 -15.29
CA VAL A 569 3.68 19.18 -15.39
C VAL A 569 3.66 18.53 -14.02
N PHE A 570 3.11 17.31 -13.95
CA PHE A 570 2.95 16.54 -12.71
C PHE A 570 3.14 15.05 -12.95
N VAL A 571 3.40 14.29 -11.88
CA VAL A 571 3.44 12.82 -11.93
C VAL A 571 2.02 12.29 -12.15
N ARG A 572 1.76 11.76 -13.35
CA ARG A 572 0.47 11.19 -13.75
C ARG A 572 0.25 9.79 -13.20
N LYS A 573 1.33 8.97 -13.18
CA LYS A 573 1.38 7.64 -12.59
C LYS A 573 2.79 7.37 -12.08
N TRP A 574 2.88 6.52 -11.08
CA TRP A 574 4.15 6.00 -10.62
C TRP A 574 4.00 4.54 -10.18
N MET A 575 5.08 3.82 -10.16
CA MET A 575 5.15 2.46 -9.64
C MET A 575 6.54 2.15 -9.12
N LYS A 576 6.62 1.26 -8.16
CA LYS A 576 7.86 0.77 -7.58
C LYS A 576 7.98 -0.72 -7.85
N THR A 577 9.14 -1.14 -8.28
CA THR A 577 9.49 -2.53 -8.50
C THR A 577 10.67 -2.93 -7.62
N ASN A 578 11.05 -4.19 -7.65
CA ASN A 578 12.23 -4.65 -6.92
C ASN A 578 13.55 -4.05 -7.44
N LEU A 579 13.60 -3.55 -8.67
CA LEU A 579 14.81 -3.04 -9.30
C LEU A 579 14.79 -1.52 -9.53
N ALA A 580 13.61 -0.91 -9.64
CA ALA A 580 13.49 0.49 -10.03
C ALA A 580 12.22 1.16 -9.48
N ILE A 581 12.22 2.50 -9.46
CA ILE A 581 11.01 3.30 -9.37
C ILE A 581 10.76 3.99 -10.71
N ILE A 582 9.51 4.03 -11.14
CA ILE A 582 9.10 4.48 -12.45
C ILE A 582 8.10 5.62 -12.29
N PHE A 583 8.34 6.73 -12.98
CA PHE A 583 7.44 7.87 -13.05
C PHE A 583 6.98 8.09 -14.48
N ARG A 584 5.69 8.35 -14.66
CA ARG A 584 5.12 8.86 -15.91
C ARG A 584 4.58 10.25 -15.65
N LEU A 585 5.14 11.26 -16.29
CA LEU A 585 4.71 12.64 -16.17
C LEU A 585 3.54 12.97 -17.12
N SER A 586 2.86 14.09 -16.87
CA SER A 586 1.73 14.56 -17.69
C SER A 586 2.14 14.95 -19.10
N ASN A 587 3.37 15.42 -19.31
CA ASN A 587 3.99 15.74 -20.60
C ASN A 587 4.46 14.50 -21.38
N LYS A 588 4.09 13.27 -20.94
CA LYS A 588 4.45 11.97 -21.49
C LYS A 588 5.89 11.51 -21.17
N THR A 589 6.74 12.30 -20.51
CA THR A 589 8.04 11.83 -20.05
C THR A 589 7.88 10.61 -19.16
N ILE A 590 8.70 9.59 -19.41
CA ILE A 590 8.81 8.41 -18.57
C ILE A 590 10.21 8.38 -17.99
N GLN A 591 10.31 8.23 -16.69
CA GLN A 591 11.56 8.13 -15.95
C GLN A 591 11.63 6.81 -15.21
N VAL A 592 12.73 6.09 -15.37
CA VAL A 592 13.03 4.85 -14.65
C VAL A 592 14.32 5.07 -13.87
N ILE A 593 14.24 5.04 -12.55
CA ILE A 593 15.38 5.21 -11.64
C ILE A 593 15.67 3.87 -11.00
N PHE A 594 16.84 3.33 -11.27
CA PHE A 594 17.28 2.03 -10.75
C PHE A 594 17.89 2.15 -9.35
N LYS A 595 17.95 1.05 -8.62
CA LYS A 595 18.54 1.01 -7.26
C LYS A 595 20.01 1.39 -7.19
N ASP A 596 20.75 1.22 -8.29
CA ASP A 596 22.14 1.62 -8.41
C ASP A 596 22.34 3.09 -8.79
N HIS A 597 21.24 3.88 -8.74
CA HIS A 597 21.18 5.30 -9.09
C HIS A 597 21.41 5.62 -10.58
N SER A 598 21.43 4.62 -11.47
CA SER A 598 21.34 4.88 -12.90
C SER A 598 19.89 5.24 -13.28
N GLU A 599 19.72 6.07 -14.30
CA GLU A 599 18.40 6.55 -14.73
C GLU A 599 18.23 6.45 -16.25
N ILE A 600 17.01 6.19 -16.67
CA ILE A 600 16.56 6.32 -18.06
C ILE A 600 15.41 7.32 -18.08
N LEU A 601 15.52 8.31 -18.96
CA LEU A 601 14.46 9.23 -19.31
C LEU A 601 14.04 8.96 -20.76
N LEU A 602 12.75 8.86 -21.00
CA LEU A 602 12.15 8.62 -22.31
C LEU A 602 11.13 9.71 -22.59
N LEU A 603 11.28 10.38 -23.72
CA LEU A 603 10.31 11.37 -24.21
C LEU A 603 10.26 11.32 -25.74
N ASN A 604 9.11 10.95 -26.29
CA ASN A 604 8.95 10.67 -27.72
C ASN A 604 10.03 9.67 -28.20
N ASP A 605 10.87 10.02 -29.13
CA ASP A 605 11.93 9.18 -29.71
C ASP A 605 13.31 9.42 -29.09
N ILE A 606 13.38 10.12 -27.95
CA ILE A 606 14.62 10.48 -27.26
C ILE A 606 14.78 9.66 -25.99
N VAL A 607 15.97 9.10 -25.81
CA VAL A 607 16.41 8.39 -24.60
C VAL A 607 17.57 9.14 -23.98
N THR A 608 17.42 9.61 -22.76
CA THR A 608 18.53 10.13 -21.96
C THR A 608 18.92 9.09 -20.91
N TYR A 609 20.11 8.57 -21.00
CA TYR A 609 20.68 7.63 -20.03
C TYR A 609 21.66 8.33 -19.12
N LYS A 610 21.46 8.18 -17.82
CA LYS A 610 22.37 8.65 -16.77
C LYS A 610 22.94 7.42 -16.07
N ASP A 611 24.25 7.26 -16.17
CA ASP A 611 24.94 6.13 -15.54
C ASP A 611 25.12 6.34 -14.02
N LYS A 612 25.55 5.28 -13.32
CA LYS A 612 25.81 5.31 -11.87
C LYS A 612 26.87 6.35 -11.43
N ASN A 613 27.75 6.77 -12.36
CA ASN A 613 28.79 7.78 -12.12
C ASN A 613 28.34 9.19 -12.55
N GLN A 614 27.04 9.36 -12.83
CA GLN A 614 26.39 10.59 -13.25
C GLN A 614 26.81 11.12 -14.64
N GLY A 615 27.42 10.28 -15.50
CA GLY A 615 27.60 10.61 -16.91
C GLY A 615 26.25 10.61 -17.62
N ILE A 616 25.90 11.73 -18.29
CA ILE A 616 24.63 11.88 -19.03
C ILE A 616 24.93 11.78 -20.52
N ARG A 617 24.14 10.98 -21.22
CA ARG A 617 24.19 10.83 -22.68
C ARG A 617 22.79 10.70 -23.24
N THR A 618 22.54 11.38 -24.35
CA THR A 618 21.25 11.42 -25.02
C THR A 618 21.37 10.78 -26.40
N TYR A 619 20.40 9.94 -26.74
CA TYR A 619 20.35 9.12 -27.94
C TYR A 619 18.94 9.20 -28.54
N THR A 620 18.81 8.89 -29.82
CA THR A 620 17.53 8.41 -30.34
C THR A 620 17.24 6.98 -29.84
N ILE A 621 15.98 6.54 -29.87
CA ILE A 621 15.63 5.17 -29.45
C ILE A 621 16.40 4.13 -30.25
N ASP A 622 16.54 4.33 -31.55
CA ASP A 622 17.27 3.41 -32.44
C ASP A 622 18.76 3.37 -32.13
N GLU A 623 19.40 4.51 -31.89
CA GLU A 623 20.79 4.57 -31.44
C GLU A 623 21.00 3.93 -30.08
N ALA A 624 20.05 4.09 -29.15
CA ALA A 624 20.12 3.53 -27.82
C ALA A 624 20.02 2.01 -27.83
N ILE A 625 19.13 1.44 -28.65
CA ILE A 625 18.94 -0.02 -28.80
C ILE A 625 20.16 -0.67 -29.46
N ASN A 626 20.76 -0.01 -30.46
CA ASN A 626 21.90 -0.51 -31.22
C ASN A 626 23.26 -0.14 -30.57
N SER A 627 23.25 0.51 -29.42
CA SER A 627 24.46 0.92 -28.70
C SER A 627 25.27 -0.28 -28.21
N SER A 628 26.59 -0.16 -28.23
CA SER A 628 27.51 -1.11 -27.60
C SER A 628 27.48 -1.09 -26.05
N ASN A 629 26.72 -0.20 -25.45
CA ASN A 629 26.58 -0.11 -24.00
C ASN A 629 25.61 -1.16 -23.47
N PHE A 630 26.15 -2.33 -23.10
CA PHE A 630 25.40 -3.47 -22.62
C PHE A 630 24.53 -3.15 -21.38
N GLU A 631 25.02 -2.33 -20.44
CA GLU A 631 24.25 -1.95 -19.25
C GLU A 631 23.03 -1.10 -19.60
N MET A 632 23.19 -0.13 -20.50
CA MET A 632 22.10 0.72 -20.98
C MET A 632 21.05 -0.13 -21.71
N ASN A 633 21.46 -1.00 -22.62
CA ASN A 633 20.55 -1.87 -23.38
C ASN A 633 19.71 -2.75 -22.47
N LYS A 634 20.32 -3.38 -21.48
CA LYS A 634 19.62 -4.21 -20.48
C LYS A 634 18.59 -3.39 -19.68
N ARG A 635 18.85 -2.14 -19.40
CA ARG A 635 17.92 -1.24 -18.70
C ARG A 635 16.79 -0.75 -19.59
N ILE A 636 17.07 -0.48 -20.86
CA ILE A 636 16.05 -0.14 -21.87
C ILE A 636 15.11 -1.33 -22.07
N GLU A 637 15.65 -2.53 -22.26
CA GLU A 637 14.88 -3.76 -22.36
C GLU A 637 13.98 -3.99 -21.14
N TYR A 638 14.50 -3.77 -19.94
CA TYR A 638 13.71 -3.83 -18.71
C TYR A 638 12.55 -2.83 -18.71
N ALA A 639 12.80 -1.58 -19.11
CA ALA A 639 11.78 -0.55 -19.23
C ALA A 639 10.69 -0.94 -20.25
N GLN A 640 11.08 -1.42 -21.45
CA GLN A 640 10.18 -1.89 -22.50
C GLN A 640 9.30 -3.06 -22.03
N ASN A 641 9.88 -4.04 -21.33
CA ASN A 641 9.15 -5.17 -20.80
C ASN A 641 8.09 -4.78 -19.76
N ILE A 642 8.38 -3.78 -18.91
CA ILE A 642 7.40 -3.25 -17.98
C ILE A 642 6.28 -2.52 -18.71
N PHE A 643 6.61 -1.70 -19.72
CA PHE A 643 5.61 -0.96 -20.50
C PHE A 643 4.69 -1.89 -21.27
N THR A 644 5.24 -2.93 -21.88
CA THR A 644 4.45 -3.94 -22.58
C THR A 644 3.46 -4.63 -21.62
N LYS A 645 3.91 -4.97 -20.41
CA LYS A 645 3.02 -5.52 -19.38
C LYS A 645 1.93 -4.52 -18.94
N ILE A 646 2.24 -3.24 -18.80
CA ILE A 646 1.28 -2.19 -18.43
C ILE A 646 0.25 -1.97 -19.55
N ILE A 647 0.65 -2.00 -20.81
CA ILE A 647 -0.22 -1.82 -21.98
C ILE A 647 -1.14 -3.04 -22.12
N ASN A 648 -0.60 -4.25 -22.04
CA ASN A 648 -1.36 -5.49 -22.16
C ASN A 648 -2.39 -5.69 -21.03
N ASN A 649 -2.08 -5.23 -19.82
CA ASN A 649 -3.03 -5.22 -18.70
C ASN A 649 -4.14 -4.15 -18.83
N ASN A 650 -3.91 -3.10 -19.62
CA ASN A 650 -4.94 -2.09 -19.90
C ASN A 650 -5.84 -2.49 -21.08
N SER A 651 -5.36 -3.28 -22.04
CA SER A 651 -6.15 -3.82 -23.15
C SER A 651 -7.06 -5.00 -22.75
N LYS A 652 -6.81 -5.63 -21.59
CA LYS A 652 -7.72 -6.64 -20.99
C LYS A 652 -8.78 -6.05 -20.05
N LYS A 653 -8.81 -4.72 -19.88
CA LYS A 653 -9.78 -3.99 -19.01
C LYS A 653 -10.72 -3.06 -19.78
N ASN A 654 -10.73 -3.17 -21.13
CA ASN A 654 -11.72 -2.49 -21.97
C ASN A 654 -12.69 -3.51 -22.57
#